data_38d2ccf60f41d920f34ea7db9f74d462
#
_entry.id   38d2ccf60f41d920f34ea7db9f74d462
#
_cell.length_a   1.000
_cell.length_b   1.000
_cell.length_c   1.000
_cell.angle_alpha   90.00
_cell.angle_beta   90.00
_cell.angle_gamma   90.00
#
_symmetry.space_group_name_H-M   'P 1'
#
loop_
_entity.id
_entity.type
_entity.pdbx_description
1 polymer ?
#
loop_
_entity_poly.entity_id
_entity_poly.type
_entity_poly.pdbx_seq_one_letter_code
_entity_poly.pdbx_strand_id
1 'polypeptide(L)'
;MSTAYVFDFDEPSDGGRELLGGKGIGLAEMTQLGVPVPAGFTITTDACRAFMREGDLPAGLTDELDEHVRRLEERSGKRFGDPADPLLVSVRSGAAVSMPGMMDTILNLGLNDAAADGLAARTGNPRFAYDSYRRLVQMFGEVVDGIDGHAFRHPDADASADDLHALVTTYKEIYRREIGDDFPADAREQLLRAVRAVFGSWENPRARVYRRANDIADDIGTAVNVVQMVFGNKGDTSGTGVAFTRNPSTGEQGLYGEFLANAQGEDVVAGIRTPQPLETMRDSLPEAFDQLVDTMRRLEEHYRDMQDIEFTVEDGQLYLLQTRSAKRTAAAALKAAVSMVDEGLISRQEAIGRIDPRQLDQLLHPMIDPNASLEVAAKGLNASPGAASGGIVFDADTAVERAKNGPVLLVRWETTPDDIHGMIAAQGILTVHGGMTSHAAVVARGMGKPCVAGCEELGLDAAAHTATLAGRTLHEGDVITIDGGTGNVYVGDVPLVPPQLNEDFETILGWADEARRLGVRANADTPEDAARAREFGAQGIGLCRTEHMFFGDERLPVMQEMILAADEQGRRAALDRLLPFQQSDFEGIFEAMAGLPVTIRLLDPPLHEFLPSEEQASGDRMRARIRALHEQNPMLGTRGCRLGLLYPEIYEMQIRAIARAARAVHERSGSTPLVEVMHPLVGFAEELRRLRALTEEVWAEEAPDLAHLVGTMIEVPRAAVRADEIAEHADFFSFGTNDLTQTALAFSRDDAEGKFLTRYLKDDVLRQNPFEILDTSGVGDLMRLAVERGRATKPGIKLGICGEHGGEPHSIAFCETLGLDYVSCSPFRVPLARLAAAQAALTAAGAAAYVAAGG
;
A
#
# COMPACT_ATOMS: atom_id res chain seq x y z
N MET A 1 0.63 35.88 24.10
CA MET A 1 1.96 35.33 24.38
C MET A 1 2.63 35.19 23.03
N SER A 2 3.84 35.71 22.86
CA SER A 2 4.62 35.49 21.62
C SER A 2 4.86 34.00 21.51
N THR A 3 4.48 33.39 20.39
CA THR A 3 4.74 32.00 20.15
C THR A 3 6.24 31.88 19.87
N ALA A 4 6.97 31.13 20.69
CA ALA A 4 8.39 30.88 20.45
C ALA A 4 8.54 30.05 19.16
N TYR A 5 9.44 30.48 18.27
CA TYR A 5 9.72 29.78 17.02
C TYR A 5 10.94 28.86 17.08
N VAL A 6 11.79 28.99 18.11
CA VAL A 6 13.05 28.25 18.23
C VAL A 6 13.12 27.55 19.58
N PHE A 7 13.58 26.28 19.58
CA PHE A 7 13.77 25.46 20.78
C PHE A 7 15.14 24.76 20.73
N ASP A 8 15.93 24.88 21.79
CA ASP A 8 17.14 24.07 21.97
C ASP A 8 16.75 22.58 22.16
N PHE A 9 17.61 21.63 21.81
CA PHE A 9 17.30 20.20 21.94
C PHE A 9 17.07 19.73 23.38
N ASP A 10 17.55 20.47 24.38
CA ASP A 10 17.31 20.20 25.79
C ASP A 10 16.17 21.01 26.39
N GLU A 11 15.51 21.88 25.62
CA GLU A 11 14.33 22.62 26.08
C GLU A 11 13.06 21.75 25.93
N PRO A 12 12.20 21.68 26.96
CA PRO A 12 10.93 20.98 26.84
C PRO A 12 10.00 21.72 25.89
N SER A 13 9.28 20.96 25.04
CA SER A 13 8.26 21.49 24.15
C SER A 13 7.01 20.62 24.22
N ASP A 14 5.85 21.24 24.45
CA ASP A 14 4.55 20.56 24.47
C ASP A 14 3.99 20.28 23.05
N GLY A 15 4.63 20.83 22.00
CA GLY A 15 4.14 20.75 20.62
C GLY A 15 4.51 19.46 19.88
N GLY A 16 5.31 18.60 20.46
CA GLY A 16 5.67 17.28 19.91
C GLY A 16 6.16 17.29 18.47
N ARG A 17 5.85 16.21 17.75
CA ARG A 17 6.27 15.99 16.36
C ARG A 17 5.67 17.01 15.38
N GLU A 18 4.48 17.50 15.65
CA GLU A 18 3.81 18.48 14.78
C GLU A 18 4.53 19.82 14.77
N LEU A 19 5.10 20.22 15.90
CA LEU A 19 5.80 21.49 16.06
C LEU A 19 7.28 21.38 15.70
N LEU A 20 7.99 20.35 16.21
CA LEU A 20 9.43 20.20 16.04
C LEU A 20 9.82 19.37 14.80
N GLY A 21 8.84 18.75 14.15
CA GLY A 21 9.09 17.80 13.07
C GLY A 21 9.70 16.49 13.54
N GLY A 22 9.78 15.49 12.67
CA GLY A 22 10.27 14.15 13.03
C GLY A 22 11.74 14.13 13.45
N LYS A 23 12.61 14.91 12.79
CA LYS A 23 14.04 14.99 13.17
C LYS A 23 14.25 15.79 14.45
N GLY A 24 13.57 16.94 14.59
CA GLY A 24 13.73 17.81 15.75
C GLY A 24 13.29 17.13 17.04
N ILE A 25 12.12 16.48 17.04
CA ILE A 25 11.67 15.74 18.22
C ILE A 25 12.60 14.56 18.55
N GLY A 26 13.09 13.82 17.55
CA GLY A 26 14.05 12.73 17.78
C GLY A 26 15.37 13.21 18.39
N LEU A 27 15.92 14.36 17.95
CA LEU A 27 17.11 14.97 18.53
C LEU A 27 16.87 15.43 19.97
N ALA A 28 15.71 16.04 20.25
CA ALA A 28 15.33 16.45 21.59
C ALA A 28 15.16 15.25 22.54
N GLU A 29 14.43 14.20 22.12
CA GLU A 29 14.24 12.98 22.91
C GLU A 29 15.57 12.26 23.19
N MET A 30 16.44 12.12 22.21
CA MET A 30 17.78 11.54 22.39
C MET A 30 18.61 12.37 23.38
N THR A 31 18.55 13.71 23.30
CA THR A 31 19.23 14.59 24.24
C THR A 31 18.72 14.41 25.67
N GLN A 32 17.40 14.33 25.86
CA GLN A 32 16.78 14.09 27.17
C GLN A 32 17.12 12.71 27.75
N LEU A 33 17.27 11.70 26.89
CA LEU A 33 17.75 10.38 27.26
C LEU A 33 19.23 10.35 27.62
N GLY A 34 19.96 11.47 27.47
CA GLY A 34 21.42 11.53 27.69
C GLY A 34 22.22 10.74 26.65
N VAL A 35 21.65 10.57 25.44
CA VAL A 35 22.37 10.03 24.29
C VAL A 35 23.27 11.12 23.71
N PRO A 36 24.50 10.80 23.25
CA PRO A 36 25.41 11.81 22.71
C PRO A 36 24.89 12.35 21.36
N VAL A 37 24.26 13.51 21.41
CA VAL A 37 23.77 14.26 20.26
C VAL A 37 24.61 15.53 20.11
N PRO A 38 24.97 15.92 18.86
CA PRO A 38 25.60 17.22 18.66
C PRO A 38 24.68 18.34 19.12
N ALA A 39 25.21 19.38 19.77
CA ALA A 39 24.40 20.50 20.24
C ALA A 39 23.69 21.21 19.08
N GLY A 40 22.52 21.75 19.34
CA GLY A 40 21.72 22.40 18.30
C GLY A 40 20.35 22.84 18.79
N PHE A 41 19.56 23.34 17.85
CA PHE A 41 18.21 23.80 18.10
C PHE A 41 17.30 23.55 16.88
N THR A 42 16.00 23.55 17.11
CA THR A 42 14.96 23.37 16.08
C THR A 42 14.17 24.66 15.89
N ILE A 43 14.04 25.11 14.65
CA ILE A 43 13.09 26.13 14.22
C ILE A 43 11.81 25.41 13.82
N THR A 44 10.68 25.82 14.38
CA THR A 44 9.41 25.09 14.34
C THR A 44 8.74 25.08 12.96
N THR A 45 7.81 24.13 12.75
CA THR A 45 6.91 24.12 11.59
C THR A 45 6.01 25.37 11.54
N ASP A 46 5.69 25.98 12.69
CA ASP A 46 4.94 27.24 12.77
C ASP A 46 5.67 28.40 12.10
N ALA A 47 6.99 28.47 12.26
CA ALA A 47 7.82 29.45 11.57
C ALA A 47 7.78 29.24 10.03
N CYS A 48 7.83 27.98 9.58
CA CYS A 48 7.70 27.65 8.17
C CYS A 48 6.31 28.05 7.62
N ARG A 49 5.23 27.72 8.36
CA ARG A 49 3.87 28.11 7.96
C ARG A 49 3.69 29.63 7.91
N ALA A 50 4.30 30.36 8.83
CA ALA A 50 4.34 31.83 8.77
C ALA A 50 5.12 32.33 7.55
N PHE A 51 6.31 31.78 7.29
CA PHE A 51 7.11 32.09 6.11
C PHE A 51 6.34 31.85 4.80
N MET A 52 5.65 30.74 4.65
CA MET A 52 4.87 30.45 3.46
C MET A 52 3.72 31.44 3.24
N ARG A 53 3.11 31.95 4.33
CA ARG A 53 2.02 32.95 4.25
C ARG A 53 2.53 34.35 3.95
N GLU A 54 3.66 34.74 4.54
CA GLU A 54 4.16 36.12 4.53
C GLU A 54 5.19 36.36 3.42
N GLY A 55 5.80 35.30 2.90
CA GLY A 55 6.84 35.37 1.86
C GLY A 55 8.22 35.74 2.40
N ASP A 56 8.36 35.93 3.73
CA ASP A 56 9.63 36.19 4.42
C ASP A 56 9.60 35.60 5.84
N LEU A 57 10.77 35.60 6.51
CA LEU A 57 10.90 35.10 7.87
C LEU A 57 9.97 35.89 8.82
N PRO A 58 9.21 35.21 9.69
CA PRO A 58 8.28 35.88 10.60
C PRO A 58 9.02 36.82 11.57
N ALA A 59 8.33 37.89 11.96
CA ALA A 59 8.87 38.90 12.86
C ALA A 59 9.32 38.29 14.20
N GLY A 60 10.53 38.61 14.64
CA GLY A 60 11.14 38.08 15.84
C GLY A 60 11.97 36.81 15.66
N LEU A 61 11.80 36.04 14.59
CA LEU A 61 12.55 34.82 14.35
C LEU A 61 14.06 35.08 14.25
N THR A 62 14.47 36.18 13.63
CA THR A 62 15.90 36.54 13.50
C THR A 62 16.55 36.79 14.84
N ASP A 63 15.86 37.46 15.78
CA ASP A 63 16.36 37.71 17.12
C ASP A 63 16.44 36.42 17.95
N GLU A 64 15.43 35.53 17.83
CA GLU A 64 15.47 34.20 18.45
C GLU A 64 16.65 33.37 17.90
N LEU A 65 16.87 33.39 16.59
CA LEU A 65 18.03 32.69 15.98
C LEU A 65 19.36 33.17 16.52
N ASP A 66 19.57 34.49 16.62
CA ASP A 66 20.79 35.07 17.17
C ASP A 66 21.01 34.62 18.62
N GLU A 67 19.95 34.55 19.42
CA GLU A 67 20.04 34.10 20.82
C GLU A 67 20.40 32.60 20.92
N HIS A 68 19.78 31.76 20.11
CA HIS A 68 20.03 30.31 20.10
C HIS A 68 21.41 29.97 19.51
N VAL A 69 21.90 30.73 18.51
CA VAL A 69 23.30 30.64 18.04
C VAL A 69 24.27 31.00 19.16
N ARG A 70 24.02 32.08 19.89
CA ARG A 70 24.84 32.46 21.04
C ARG A 70 24.90 31.35 22.12
N ARG A 71 23.76 30.72 22.42
CA ARG A 71 23.71 29.58 23.36
C ARG A 71 24.49 28.37 22.80
N LEU A 72 24.42 28.12 21.51
CA LEU A 72 25.15 27.05 20.86
C LEU A 72 26.68 27.32 20.91
N GLU A 73 27.12 28.58 20.72
CA GLU A 73 28.50 29.00 20.90
C GLU A 73 29.00 28.76 22.34
N GLU A 74 28.19 29.11 23.34
CA GLU A 74 28.54 28.88 24.76
C GLU A 74 28.69 27.39 25.08
N ARG A 75 27.82 26.53 24.56
CA ARG A 75 27.86 25.07 24.74
C ARG A 75 29.03 24.41 24.02
N SER A 76 29.32 24.84 22.79
CA SER A 76 30.40 24.27 21.98
C SER A 76 31.77 24.81 22.33
N GLY A 77 31.87 25.98 23.03
CA GLY A 77 33.10 26.71 23.28
C GLY A 77 33.73 27.31 22.03
N LYS A 78 32.98 27.35 20.89
CA LYS A 78 33.40 27.87 19.60
C LYS A 78 32.52 29.04 19.21
N ARG A 79 32.98 29.84 18.24
CA ARG A 79 32.16 30.94 17.69
C ARG A 79 31.82 30.74 16.22
N PHE A 80 30.62 31.12 15.87
CA PHE A 80 30.12 31.01 14.50
C PHE A 80 30.82 32.03 13.59
N GLY A 81 31.52 31.55 12.56
CA GLY A 81 32.34 32.35 11.69
C GLY A 81 33.68 32.81 12.28
N ASP A 82 34.15 32.26 13.42
CA ASP A 82 35.47 32.57 13.98
C ASP A 82 36.59 32.16 13.02
N PRO A 83 37.58 33.06 12.79
CA PRO A 83 38.64 32.76 11.85
C PRO A 83 39.68 31.74 12.36
N ALA A 84 39.72 31.42 13.66
CA ALA A 84 40.72 30.53 14.26
C ALA A 84 40.15 29.14 14.63
N ASP A 85 38.93 29.10 15.22
CA ASP A 85 38.25 27.88 15.64
C ASP A 85 36.75 28.03 15.40
N PRO A 86 36.31 27.95 14.14
CA PRO A 86 34.93 28.21 13.78
C PRO A 86 33.98 27.16 14.35
N LEU A 87 32.83 27.62 14.92
CA LEU A 87 31.66 26.80 15.02
C LEU A 87 31.07 26.57 13.61
N LEU A 88 30.96 25.34 13.19
CA LEU A 88 30.29 25.00 11.95
C LEU A 88 28.96 24.33 12.24
N VAL A 89 27.95 24.66 11.45
CA VAL A 89 26.59 24.07 11.62
C VAL A 89 26.06 23.49 10.32
N SER A 90 25.17 22.51 10.45
CA SER A 90 24.31 22.04 9.38
C SER A 90 22.90 22.59 9.57
N VAL A 91 22.21 22.86 8.47
CA VAL A 91 20.81 23.25 8.42
C VAL A 91 20.05 22.16 7.68
N ARG A 92 19.16 21.46 8.39
CA ARG A 92 18.49 20.26 7.91
C ARG A 92 16.98 20.41 8.02
N SER A 93 16.23 20.01 7.01
CA SER A 93 14.79 19.91 7.07
C SER A 93 14.32 18.79 8.02
N GLY A 94 13.15 18.98 8.63
CA GLY A 94 12.57 18.01 9.55
C GLY A 94 11.04 18.07 9.57
N ALA A 95 10.36 17.62 8.50
CA ALA A 95 8.91 17.56 8.49
C ALA A 95 8.39 16.53 9.51
N ALA A 96 7.13 16.69 9.94
CA ALA A 96 6.47 15.74 10.85
C ALA A 96 6.38 14.33 10.25
N VAL A 97 6.22 14.24 8.93
CA VAL A 97 6.24 12.98 8.16
C VAL A 97 7.58 12.87 7.43
N SER A 98 8.21 11.70 7.47
CA SER A 98 9.50 11.47 6.79
C SER A 98 9.33 11.52 5.28
N MET A 99 10.12 12.37 4.61
CA MET A 99 10.13 12.56 3.16
C MET A 99 11.57 12.40 2.63
N PRO A 100 12.09 11.17 2.52
CA PRO A 100 13.50 10.92 2.19
C PRO A 100 13.88 11.49 0.82
N GLY A 101 14.97 12.28 0.76
CA GLY A 101 15.47 12.88 -0.48
C GLY A 101 14.64 14.00 -1.08
N MET A 102 13.48 14.35 -0.46
CA MET A 102 12.58 15.36 -1.02
C MET A 102 12.92 16.78 -0.56
N MET A 103 13.59 16.91 0.57
CA MET A 103 13.90 18.19 1.23
C MET A 103 15.40 18.42 1.27
N ASP A 104 15.80 19.68 1.35
CA ASP A 104 17.18 20.08 1.23
C ASP A 104 17.92 20.11 2.59
N THR A 105 19.24 19.98 2.51
CA THR A 105 20.18 20.05 3.65
C THR A 105 21.39 20.89 3.23
N ILE A 106 21.91 21.76 4.10
CA ILE A 106 23.12 22.53 3.86
C ILE A 106 24.09 22.25 5.01
N LEU A 107 25.34 21.88 4.67
CA LEU A 107 26.38 21.53 5.62
C LEU A 107 27.49 22.57 5.66
N ASN A 108 28.29 22.56 6.74
CA ASN A 108 29.50 23.36 6.91
C ASN A 108 29.26 24.88 6.92
N LEU A 109 28.07 25.36 7.22
CA LEU A 109 27.80 26.80 7.39
C LEU A 109 28.69 27.39 8.47
N GLY A 110 29.20 28.59 8.21
CA GLY A 110 30.16 29.26 9.04
C GLY A 110 31.59 29.32 8.47
N LEU A 111 31.87 28.58 7.38
CA LEU A 111 33.14 28.68 6.65
C LEU A 111 33.17 29.89 5.75
N ASN A 112 34.27 30.56 5.74
CA ASN A 112 34.77 31.54 4.81
C ASN A 112 36.27 31.36 4.64
N ASP A 113 36.97 32.18 3.89
CA ASP A 113 38.38 31.98 3.59
C ASP A 113 39.22 31.93 4.92
N ALA A 114 39.01 32.91 5.81
CA ALA A 114 39.75 32.96 7.08
C ALA A 114 39.42 31.78 8.01
N ALA A 115 38.14 31.39 8.08
CA ALA A 115 37.73 30.28 8.91
C ALA A 115 38.23 28.93 8.35
N ALA A 116 38.33 28.77 7.02
CA ALA A 116 38.91 27.57 6.40
C ALA A 116 40.41 27.47 6.67
N ASP A 117 41.17 28.58 6.61
CA ASP A 117 42.60 28.63 6.98
C ASP A 117 42.83 28.32 8.47
N GLY A 118 41.96 28.86 9.34
CA GLY A 118 42.00 28.56 10.77
C GLY A 118 41.69 27.10 11.06
N LEU A 119 40.69 26.53 10.43
CA LEU A 119 40.34 25.11 10.55
C LEU A 119 41.49 24.21 10.07
N ALA A 120 42.15 24.55 8.95
CA ALA A 120 43.31 23.84 8.43
C ALA A 120 44.49 23.86 9.43
N ALA A 121 44.81 25.05 10.00
CA ALA A 121 45.85 25.22 10.99
C ALA A 121 45.58 24.47 12.30
N ARG A 122 44.33 24.51 12.79
CA ARG A 122 43.93 23.88 14.03
C ARG A 122 43.87 22.35 13.95
N THR A 123 43.39 21.82 12.86
CA THR A 123 43.28 20.36 12.67
C THR A 123 44.58 19.74 12.17
N GLY A 124 45.50 20.52 11.66
CA GLY A 124 46.71 20.02 10.97
C GLY A 124 46.37 19.27 9.68
N ASN A 125 45.12 19.40 9.18
CA ASN A 125 44.60 18.72 8.01
C ASN A 125 44.01 19.73 7.00
N PRO A 126 44.84 20.41 6.19
CA PRO A 126 44.37 21.38 5.21
C PRO A 126 43.43 20.77 4.16
N ARG A 127 43.67 19.49 3.79
CA ARG A 127 42.80 18.79 2.83
C ARG A 127 41.37 18.72 3.34
N PHE A 128 41.18 18.35 4.60
CA PHE A 128 39.85 18.32 5.24
C PHE A 128 39.17 19.69 5.25
N ALA A 129 39.91 20.75 5.63
CA ALA A 129 39.34 22.09 5.75
C ALA A 129 38.87 22.64 4.39
N TYR A 130 39.70 22.51 3.34
CA TYR A 130 39.36 23.02 2.02
C TYR A 130 38.31 22.14 1.31
N ASP A 131 38.25 20.82 1.53
CA ASP A 131 37.17 20.00 1.02
C ASP A 131 35.83 20.37 1.69
N SER A 132 35.82 20.63 2.99
CA SER A 132 34.64 21.10 3.72
C SER A 132 34.13 22.44 3.18
N TYR A 133 35.06 23.36 2.90
CA TYR A 133 34.71 24.66 2.33
C TYR A 133 34.20 24.57 0.88
N ARG A 134 34.85 23.75 0.06
CA ARG A 134 34.40 23.47 -1.28
C ARG A 134 32.95 22.92 -1.30
N ARG A 135 32.69 21.92 -0.44
CA ARG A 135 31.35 21.32 -0.28
C ARG A 135 30.30 22.36 0.13
N LEU A 136 30.65 23.29 1.03
CA LEU A 136 29.76 24.38 1.41
C LEU A 136 29.45 25.27 0.21
N VAL A 137 30.46 25.75 -0.56
CA VAL A 137 30.25 26.67 -1.68
C VAL A 137 29.38 26.02 -2.75
N GLN A 138 29.63 24.74 -3.08
CA GLN A 138 28.83 23.97 -4.02
C GLN A 138 27.39 23.83 -3.53
N MET A 139 27.21 23.24 -2.35
CA MET A 139 25.88 22.93 -1.80
C MET A 139 25.05 24.20 -1.58
N PHE A 140 25.68 25.28 -1.13
CA PHE A 140 25.03 26.58 -0.97
C PHE A 140 24.58 27.15 -2.33
N GLY A 141 25.43 27.10 -3.33
CA GLY A 141 25.10 27.52 -4.68
C GLY A 141 23.94 26.71 -5.28
N GLU A 142 23.97 25.40 -5.14
CA GLU A 142 22.93 24.49 -5.67
C GLU A 142 21.60 24.65 -4.94
N VAL A 143 21.62 24.60 -3.59
CA VAL A 143 20.42 24.49 -2.76
C VAL A 143 19.82 25.86 -2.45
N VAL A 144 20.66 26.85 -2.09
CA VAL A 144 20.18 28.17 -1.67
C VAL A 144 19.89 29.07 -2.86
N ASP A 145 20.75 29.02 -3.88
CA ASP A 145 20.71 29.97 -4.98
C ASP A 145 20.33 29.34 -6.34
N GLY A 146 20.12 28.01 -6.36
CA GLY A 146 19.58 27.31 -7.54
C GLY A 146 20.53 27.19 -8.72
N ILE A 147 21.85 27.24 -8.49
CA ILE A 147 22.88 27.01 -9.51
C ILE A 147 22.81 25.55 -9.94
N ASP A 148 22.89 25.28 -11.26
CA ASP A 148 22.94 23.90 -11.76
C ASP A 148 24.20 23.18 -11.24
N GLY A 149 24.03 22.06 -10.57
CA GLY A 149 25.11 21.26 -10.00
C GLY A 149 26.19 20.84 -11.01
N HIS A 150 25.82 20.67 -12.28
CA HIS A 150 26.77 20.39 -13.36
C HIS A 150 27.77 21.52 -13.63
N ALA A 151 27.50 22.71 -13.11
CA ALA A 151 28.47 23.81 -13.20
C ALA A 151 29.70 23.59 -12.35
N PHE A 152 29.59 22.79 -11.28
CA PHE A 152 30.67 22.50 -10.33
C PHE A 152 31.39 21.20 -10.70
N ARG A 153 32.67 21.30 -11.03
CA ARG A 153 33.49 20.12 -11.35
C ARG A 153 33.81 19.33 -10.08
N HIS A 154 33.55 18.03 -10.07
CA HIS A 154 33.98 17.19 -8.95
C HIS A 154 35.50 17.07 -8.87
N PRO A 155 36.09 17.11 -7.62
CA PRO A 155 37.53 16.88 -7.44
C PRO A 155 37.88 15.41 -7.75
N ASP A 156 39.13 15.18 -8.12
CA ASP A 156 39.68 13.83 -8.18
C ASP A 156 39.76 13.24 -6.75
N ALA A 157 39.64 11.92 -6.62
CA ALA A 157 39.58 11.26 -5.29
C ALA A 157 40.85 11.48 -4.45
N ASP A 158 41.98 11.71 -5.10
CA ASP A 158 43.32 11.94 -4.51
C ASP A 158 43.74 13.42 -4.56
N ALA A 159 42.82 14.35 -4.82
CA ALA A 159 43.09 15.78 -4.88
C ALA A 159 43.85 16.25 -3.64
N SER A 160 44.94 17.01 -3.82
CA SER A 160 45.72 17.60 -2.75
C SER A 160 44.99 18.76 -2.05
N ALA A 161 45.50 19.24 -0.93
CA ALA A 161 44.99 20.43 -0.25
C ALA A 161 45.05 21.67 -1.15
N ASP A 162 46.14 21.83 -1.92
CA ASP A 162 46.32 22.96 -2.82
C ASP A 162 45.34 22.89 -4.00
N ASP A 163 45.05 21.70 -4.54
CA ASP A 163 44.05 21.50 -5.58
C ASP A 163 42.63 21.87 -5.09
N LEU A 164 42.29 21.43 -3.85
CA LEU A 164 41.02 21.75 -3.24
C LEU A 164 40.86 23.24 -2.95
N HIS A 165 41.91 23.90 -2.47
CA HIS A 165 41.93 25.35 -2.26
C HIS A 165 41.74 26.13 -3.58
N ALA A 166 42.41 25.70 -4.67
CA ALA A 166 42.21 26.26 -6.00
C ALA A 166 40.78 26.03 -6.51
N LEU A 167 40.22 24.86 -6.19
CA LEU A 167 38.85 24.52 -6.57
C LEU A 167 37.82 25.37 -5.83
N VAL A 168 38.01 25.67 -4.55
CA VAL A 168 37.19 26.65 -3.80
C VAL A 168 37.17 28.02 -4.52
N THR A 169 38.32 28.50 -4.95
CA THR A 169 38.42 29.75 -5.71
C THR A 169 37.60 29.69 -6.99
N THR A 170 37.74 28.61 -7.75
CA THR A 170 36.99 28.37 -8.99
C THR A 170 35.46 28.33 -8.72
N TYR A 171 35.04 27.67 -7.65
CA TYR A 171 33.63 27.57 -7.29
C TYR A 171 33.04 28.95 -6.91
N LYS A 172 33.78 29.77 -6.20
CA LYS A 172 33.38 31.15 -5.90
C LYS A 172 33.31 32.03 -7.15
N GLU A 173 34.15 31.79 -8.16
CA GLU A 173 34.08 32.46 -9.45
C GLU A 173 32.80 31.99 -10.23
N ILE A 174 32.50 30.71 -10.20
CA ILE A 174 31.24 30.17 -10.76
C ILE A 174 30.04 30.83 -10.07
N TYR A 175 30.03 30.83 -8.72
CA TYR A 175 28.97 31.44 -7.93
C TYR A 175 28.76 32.91 -8.32
N ARG A 176 29.83 33.72 -8.37
CA ARG A 176 29.77 35.13 -8.79
C ARG A 176 29.25 35.28 -10.18
N ARG A 177 29.64 34.41 -11.11
CA ARG A 177 29.18 34.48 -12.52
C ARG A 177 27.70 34.18 -12.64
N GLU A 178 27.18 33.17 -11.93
CA GLU A 178 25.79 32.72 -12.04
C GLU A 178 24.83 33.62 -11.25
N ILE A 179 25.22 34.10 -10.06
CA ILE A 179 24.38 34.87 -9.14
C ILE A 179 24.59 36.38 -9.34
N GLY A 180 25.76 36.80 -9.80
CA GLY A 180 26.10 38.20 -9.98
C GLY A 180 26.64 38.89 -8.71
N ASP A 181 26.84 38.13 -7.61
CA ASP A 181 27.31 38.59 -6.32
C ASP A 181 28.36 37.64 -5.76
N ASP A 182 29.14 38.09 -4.75
CA ASP A 182 30.13 37.24 -4.09
C ASP A 182 29.47 36.20 -3.18
N PHE A 183 30.17 35.06 -2.99
CA PHE A 183 29.75 34.08 -2.00
C PHE A 183 29.73 34.72 -0.62
N PRO A 184 28.66 34.60 0.19
CA PRO A 184 28.54 35.31 1.46
C PRO A 184 29.61 34.88 2.46
N ALA A 185 30.44 35.84 2.90
CA ALA A 185 31.50 35.63 3.90
C ALA A 185 30.97 35.71 5.34
N ASP A 186 29.83 36.35 5.57
CA ASP A 186 29.18 36.44 6.87
C ASP A 186 28.42 35.17 7.20
N ALA A 187 28.84 34.48 8.26
CA ALA A 187 28.20 33.23 8.70
C ALA A 187 26.71 33.40 9.06
N ARG A 188 26.34 34.55 9.64
CA ARG A 188 24.93 34.84 9.97
C ARG A 188 24.09 34.99 8.71
N GLU A 189 24.60 35.64 7.70
CA GLU A 189 23.92 35.74 6.39
C GLU A 189 23.75 34.34 5.76
N GLN A 190 24.82 33.51 5.80
CA GLN A 190 24.74 32.13 5.33
C GLN A 190 23.57 31.37 6.02
N LEU A 191 23.48 31.47 7.38
CA LEU A 191 22.46 30.80 8.16
C LEU A 191 21.02 31.25 7.77
N LEU A 192 20.80 32.57 7.69
CA LEU A 192 19.47 33.11 7.37
C LEU A 192 19.01 32.72 5.97
N ARG A 193 19.94 32.73 5.01
CA ARG A 193 19.64 32.29 3.62
C ARG A 193 19.38 30.79 3.56
N ALA A 194 20.16 29.97 4.29
CA ALA A 194 19.95 28.54 4.37
C ALA A 194 18.57 28.18 5.00
N VAL A 195 18.15 28.87 6.06
CA VAL A 195 16.83 28.66 6.68
C VAL A 195 15.72 28.98 5.69
N ARG A 196 15.83 30.12 4.95
CA ARG A 196 14.85 30.45 3.90
C ARG A 196 14.78 29.38 2.81
N ALA A 197 15.92 28.89 2.37
CA ALA A 197 16.00 27.86 1.32
C ALA A 197 15.33 26.56 1.77
N VAL A 198 15.60 26.12 3.02
CA VAL A 198 14.97 24.89 3.55
C VAL A 198 13.46 25.06 3.72
N PHE A 199 12.97 26.20 4.19
CA PHE A 199 11.53 26.47 4.21
C PHE A 199 10.92 26.47 2.80
N GLY A 200 11.60 27.11 1.84
CA GLY A 200 11.18 27.13 0.44
C GLY A 200 11.14 25.74 -0.21
N SER A 201 12.03 24.84 0.23
CA SER A 201 12.09 23.47 -0.32
C SER A 201 10.82 22.65 -0.08
N TRP A 202 9.96 23.03 0.87
CA TRP A 202 8.63 22.47 1.05
C TRP A 202 7.77 22.57 -0.22
N GLU A 203 7.94 23.64 -0.97
CA GLU A 203 7.19 23.92 -2.19
C GLU A 203 7.86 23.39 -3.47
N ASN A 204 9.01 22.71 -3.36
CA ASN A 204 9.68 22.11 -4.51
C ASN A 204 8.78 21.09 -5.22
N PRO A 205 8.82 21.01 -6.57
CA PRO A 205 7.97 20.09 -7.33
C PRO A 205 8.06 18.64 -6.86
N ARG A 206 9.28 18.14 -6.54
CA ARG A 206 9.49 16.78 -6.02
C ARG A 206 8.81 16.57 -4.66
N ALA A 207 8.85 17.57 -3.77
CA ALA A 207 8.23 17.50 -2.45
C ALA A 207 6.70 17.49 -2.55
N ARG A 208 6.13 18.32 -3.44
CA ARG A 208 4.67 18.34 -3.71
C ARG A 208 4.17 17.01 -4.28
N VAL A 209 4.88 16.45 -5.27
CA VAL A 209 4.53 15.14 -5.84
C VAL A 209 4.57 14.05 -4.78
N TYR A 210 5.62 14.04 -3.94
CA TYR A 210 5.74 13.06 -2.85
C TYR A 210 4.60 13.19 -1.83
N ARG A 211 4.26 14.43 -1.42
CA ARG A 211 3.16 14.65 -0.47
C ARG A 211 1.83 14.14 -1.01
N ARG A 212 1.51 14.45 -2.25
CA ARG A 212 0.28 13.96 -2.91
C ARG A 212 0.23 12.43 -2.97
N ALA A 213 1.36 11.80 -3.34
CA ALA A 213 1.43 10.35 -3.44
C ALA A 213 1.33 9.61 -2.08
N ASN A 214 1.52 10.34 -0.96
CA ASN A 214 1.51 9.78 0.39
C ASN A 214 0.45 10.42 1.30
N ASP A 215 -0.55 11.10 0.75
CA ASP A 215 -1.65 11.76 1.49
C ASP A 215 -1.18 12.71 2.60
N ILE A 216 -0.05 13.42 2.36
CA ILE A 216 0.50 14.39 3.31
C ILE A 216 -0.08 15.77 2.99
N ALA A 217 -0.73 16.40 3.98
CA ALA A 217 -1.34 17.71 3.81
C ALA A 217 -0.28 18.81 3.51
N ASP A 218 -0.61 19.75 2.61
CA ASP A 218 0.30 20.80 2.17
C ASP A 218 0.58 21.87 3.24
N ASP A 219 -0.30 22.04 4.21
CA ASP A 219 -0.23 23.05 5.27
C ASP A 219 0.58 22.63 6.51
N ILE A 220 1.12 21.42 6.55
CA ILE A 220 1.92 20.93 7.69
C ILE A 220 3.23 21.75 7.81
N GLY A 221 3.91 22.03 6.71
CA GLY A 221 5.22 22.70 6.70
C GLY A 221 6.36 21.79 7.15
N THR A 222 7.57 22.36 7.23
CA THR A 222 8.76 21.67 7.72
C THR A 222 9.40 22.44 8.86
N ALA A 223 9.92 21.73 9.87
CA ALA A 223 10.86 22.30 10.82
C ALA A 223 12.25 22.38 10.19
N VAL A 224 13.12 23.21 10.77
CA VAL A 224 14.54 23.33 10.41
C VAL A 224 15.39 23.06 11.63
N ASN A 225 16.32 22.10 11.52
CA ASN A 225 17.24 21.74 12.58
C ASN A 225 18.61 22.34 12.27
N VAL A 226 19.10 23.20 13.15
CA VAL A 226 20.47 23.77 13.13
C VAL A 226 21.28 22.97 14.11
N VAL A 227 22.27 22.23 13.60
CA VAL A 227 23.04 21.25 14.40
C VAL A 227 24.52 21.52 14.24
N GLN A 228 25.27 21.53 15.34
CA GLN A 228 26.71 21.57 15.30
C GLN A 228 27.28 20.45 14.43
N MET A 229 28.19 20.79 13.53
CA MET A 229 28.85 19.79 12.70
C MET A 229 29.79 18.93 13.53
N VAL A 230 29.72 17.63 13.28
CA VAL A 230 30.68 16.62 13.73
C VAL A 230 31.25 15.91 12.50
N PHE A 231 32.54 15.57 12.53
CA PHE A 231 33.26 15.19 11.32
C PHE A 231 33.83 13.77 11.41
N GLY A 232 33.28 12.86 10.64
CA GLY A 232 33.78 11.49 10.49
C GLY A 232 35.04 11.38 9.60
N ASN A 233 35.46 12.45 8.94
CA ASN A 233 36.61 12.49 8.01
C ASN A 233 37.83 13.26 8.52
N LYS A 234 38.00 13.34 9.83
CA LYS A 234 39.14 13.99 10.42
C LYS A 234 40.43 13.14 10.44
N GLY A 235 40.30 11.82 10.34
CA GLY A 235 41.38 10.87 10.40
C GLY A 235 40.96 9.47 10.85
N ASP A 236 41.90 8.62 11.18
CA ASP A 236 41.69 7.20 11.48
C ASP A 236 40.87 6.93 12.75
N THR A 237 40.74 7.91 13.64
CA THR A 237 39.90 7.84 14.85
C THR A 237 38.51 8.40 14.64
N SER A 238 38.16 8.65 13.40
CA SER A 238 36.86 9.21 13.01
C SER A 238 36.21 8.35 11.93
N GLY A 239 34.87 8.38 11.87
CA GLY A 239 34.09 7.63 10.87
C GLY A 239 32.62 7.95 10.97
N THR A 240 31.87 7.39 10.08
CA THR A 240 30.38 7.53 10.05
C THR A 240 29.74 6.20 9.72
N GLY A 241 28.47 6.03 10.09
CA GLY A 241 27.76 4.80 9.80
C GLY A 241 26.26 4.87 10.03
N VAL A 242 25.64 3.78 9.68
CA VAL A 242 24.21 3.52 9.89
C VAL A 242 24.07 2.20 10.66
N ALA A 243 23.25 2.18 11.67
CA ALA A 243 23.01 1.01 12.50
C ALA A 243 21.51 0.76 12.66
N PHE A 244 21.12 -0.51 12.70
CA PHE A 244 19.75 -0.95 12.95
C PHE A 244 19.73 -1.77 14.24
N THR A 245 18.75 -1.55 15.09
CA THR A 245 18.60 -2.28 16.36
C THR A 245 18.24 -3.76 16.16
N ARG A 246 17.66 -4.10 14.99
CA ARG A 246 17.42 -5.47 14.51
C ARG A 246 17.68 -5.52 13.02
N ASN A 247 17.90 -6.71 12.47
CA ASN A 247 18.07 -6.88 11.04
C ASN A 247 16.80 -6.43 10.26
N PRO A 248 16.87 -5.42 9.39
CA PRO A 248 15.69 -4.91 8.67
C PRO A 248 15.14 -5.87 7.63
N SER A 249 15.90 -6.90 7.24
CA SER A 249 15.47 -7.93 6.28
C SER A 249 14.82 -9.13 6.95
N THR A 250 15.31 -9.55 8.14
CA THR A 250 14.84 -10.77 8.82
C THR A 250 14.07 -10.50 10.12
N GLY A 251 14.22 -9.32 10.74
CA GLY A 251 13.63 -8.98 12.04
C GLY A 251 14.38 -9.57 13.24
N GLU A 252 15.43 -10.34 13.01
CA GLU A 252 16.21 -10.96 14.08
C GLU A 252 16.96 -9.91 14.90
N GLN A 253 17.02 -10.17 16.21
CA GLN A 253 17.81 -9.35 17.13
C GLN A 253 19.30 -9.55 16.85
N GLY A 254 20.04 -8.45 16.78
CA GLY A 254 21.49 -8.47 16.56
C GLY A 254 21.99 -7.15 16.00
N LEU A 255 23.31 -7.03 15.94
CA LEU A 255 23.95 -5.87 15.33
C LEU A 255 23.82 -5.97 13.80
N TYR A 256 23.28 -4.94 13.22
CA TYR A 256 23.19 -4.80 11.78
C TYR A 256 23.49 -3.35 11.39
N GLY A 257 24.33 -3.17 10.42
CA GLY A 257 24.70 -1.83 9.98
C GLY A 257 26.02 -1.79 9.25
N GLU A 258 26.38 -0.58 8.85
CA GLU A 258 27.56 -0.30 8.06
C GLU A 258 28.34 0.85 8.66
N PHE A 259 29.65 0.75 8.61
CA PHE A 259 30.59 1.75 9.09
C PHE A 259 31.64 2.09 8.02
N LEU A 260 31.98 3.35 7.91
CA LEU A 260 33.02 3.82 7.01
C LEU A 260 33.99 4.73 7.78
N ALA A 261 35.22 4.26 7.95
CA ALA A 261 36.31 5.03 8.62
C ALA A 261 36.76 6.21 7.76
N ASN A 262 37.07 7.30 8.39
CA ASN A 262 37.55 8.54 7.76
C ASN A 262 36.65 8.98 6.59
N ALA A 263 35.34 9.14 6.84
CA ALA A 263 34.34 9.50 5.87
C ALA A 263 33.24 10.39 6.48
N GLN A 264 32.55 11.13 5.63
CA GLN A 264 31.31 11.85 5.98
C GLN A 264 30.07 11.02 5.61
N GLY A 265 28.91 11.32 6.24
CA GLY A 265 27.66 10.61 5.99
C GLY A 265 27.24 10.57 4.52
N GLU A 266 27.53 11.61 3.74
CA GLU A 266 27.27 11.68 2.31
C GLU A 266 28.05 10.65 1.52
N ASP A 267 29.29 10.30 1.94
CA ASP A 267 30.13 9.32 1.25
C ASP A 267 29.55 7.90 1.35
N VAL A 268 28.81 7.61 2.44
CA VAL A 268 28.05 6.35 2.62
C VAL A 268 26.82 6.34 1.73
N VAL A 269 26.01 7.41 1.78
CA VAL A 269 24.72 7.49 1.04
C VAL A 269 24.93 7.56 -0.47
N ALA A 270 25.99 8.28 -0.93
CA ALA A 270 26.30 8.42 -2.35
C ALA A 270 26.99 7.17 -2.96
N GLY A 271 27.35 6.17 -2.14
CA GLY A 271 27.98 4.94 -2.61
C GLY A 271 29.41 5.15 -3.21
N ILE A 272 30.07 6.25 -2.88
CA ILE A 272 31.40 6.60 -3.40
C ILE A 272 32.49 5.62 -2.90
N ARG A 273 32.30 5.12 -1.68
CA ARG A 273 33.19 4.13 -1.05
C ARG A 273 32.34 2.99 -0.50
N THR A 274 32.82 1.77 -0.58
CA THR A 274 32.14 0.60 -0.02
C THR A 274 32.26 0.60 1.50
N PRO A 275 31.15 0.71 2.25
CA PRO A 275 31.19 0.63 3.70
C PRO A 275 31.51 -0.81 4.14
N GLN A 276 31.97 -0.93 5.39
CA GLN A 276 32.26 -2.20 6.02
C GLN A 276 31.17 -2.58 7.02
N PRO A 277 30.99 -3.88 7.33
CA PRO A 277 30.10 -4.29 8.40
C PRO A 277 30.39 -3.56 9.71
N LEU A 278 29.33 -3.24 10.46
CA LEU A 278 29.42 -2.44 11.70
C LEU A 278 30.39 -3.06 12.74
N GLU A 279 30.51 -4.38 12.75
CA GLU A 279 31.39 -5.13 13.66
C GLU A 279 32.87 -4.75 13.49
N THR A 280 33.30 -4.28 12.33
CA THR A 280 34.69 -3.84 12.08
C THR A 280 35.06 -2.63 12.91
N MET A 281 34.07 -1.83 13.35
CA MET A 281 34.28 -0.70 14.27
C MET A 281 34.81 -1.16 15.64
N ARG A 282 34.51 -2.39 16.07
CA ARG A 282 34.96 -2.92 17.36
C ARG A 282 36.49 -2.97 17.47
N ASP A 283 37.17 -3.27 16.36
CA ASP A 283 38.62 -3.38 16.33
C ASP A 283 39.30 -2.01 16.25
N SER A 284 38.69 -1.06 15.53
CA SER A 284 39.28 0.28 15.31
C SER A 284 38.86 1.32 16.38
N LEU A 285 37.65 1.25 16.91
CA LEU A 285 37.04 2.23 17.81
C LEU A 285 36.22 1.53 18.92
N PRO A 286 36.83 0.70 19.78
CA PRO A 286 36.12 -0.17 20.73
C PRO A 286 35.22 0.58 21.70
N GLU A 287 35.65 1.70 22.25
CA GLU A 287 34.85 2.48 23.22
C GLU A 287 33.61 3.10 22.56
N ALA A 288 33.73 3.65 21.35
CA ALA A 288 32.62 4.21 20.59
C ALA A 288 31.67 3.10 20.12
N PHE A 289 32.18 1.91 19.80
CA PHE A 289 31.36 0.74 19.45
C PHE A 289 30.51 0.29 20.64
N ASP A 290 31.10 0.10 21.82
CA ASP A 290 30.36 -0.32 23.02
C ASP A 290 29.30 0.73 23.43
N GLN A 291 29.61 2.00 23.29
CA GLN A 291 28.67 3.11 23.52
C GLN A 291 27.53 3.08 22.51
N LEU A 292 27.79 2.79 21.23
CA LEU A 292 26.76 2.65 20.19
C LEU A 292 25.81 1.50 20.50
N VAL A 293 26.34 0.32 20.86
CA VAL A 293 25.53 -0.86 21.21
C VAL A 293 24.60 -0.58 22.39
N ASP A 294 25.13 0.06 23.47
CA ASP A 294 24.26 0.44 24.60
C ASP A 294 23.20 1.44 24.20
N THR A 295 23.54 2.41 23.37
CA THR A 295 22.61 3.42 22.88
C THR A 295 21.53 2.82 21.99
N MET A 296 21.88 1.88 21.11
CA MET A 296 20.92 1.14 20.26
C MET A 296 19.86 0.45 21.12
N ARG A 297 20.29 -0.27 22.16
CA ARG A 297 19.37 -0.95 23.08
C ARG A 297 18.44 0.05 23.78
N ARG A 298 18.98 1.15 24.33
CA ARG A 298 18.20 2.19 25.01
C ARG A 298 17.18 2.86 24.11
N LEU A 299 17.51 3.09 22.83
CA LEU A 299 16.58 3.67 21.86
C LEU A 299 15.48 2.69 21.48
N GLU A 300 15.80 1.41 21.28
CA GLU A 300 14.76 0.39 21.01
C GLU A 300 13.78 0.25 22.20
N GLU A 301 14.30 0.22 23.43
CA GLU A 301 13.48 0.18 24.65
C GLU A 301 12.60 1.44 24.80
N HIS A 302 13.14 2.63 24.51
CA HIS A 302 12.41 3.89 24.61
C HIS A 302 11.30 4.01 23.56
N TYR A 303 11.64 3.80 22.29
CA TYR A 303 10.67 3.90 21.19
C TYR A 303 9.81 2.64 21.06
N ARG A 304 10.22 1.58 21.72
CA ARG A 304 9.53 0.26 21.69
C ARG A 304 9.35 -0.27 20.28
N ASP A 305 10.22 0.11 19.34
CA ASP A 305 10.21 -0.25 17.93
C ASP A 305 11.63 -0.30 17.39
N MET A 306 11.83 -1.08 16.30
CA MET A 306 13.11 -1.10 15.59
C MET A 306 13.53 0.30 15.18
N GLN A 307 14.78 0.64 15.44
CA GLN A 307 15.37 1.92 15.10
C GLN A 307 16.40 1.79 13.99
N ASP A 308 16.38 2.77 13.09
CA ASP A 308 17.38 3.10 12.08
C ASP A 308 18.13 4.33 12.59
N ILE A 309 19.43 4.21 12.81
CA ILE A 309 20.27 5.17 13.52
C ILE A 309 21.40 5.62 12.62
N GLU A 310 21.51 6.93 12.43
CA GLU A 310 22.64 7.55 11.76
C GLU A 310 23.61 8.09 12.82
N PHE A 311 24.88 7.73 12.73
CA PHE A 311 25.89 8.15 13.72
C PHE A 311 27.20 8.57 13.07
N THR A 312 27.98 9.37 13.79
CA THR A 312 29.34 9.79 13.45
C THR A 312 30.25 9.67 14.66
N VAL A 313 31.46 9.19 14.46
CA VAL A 313 32.53 9.22 15.45
C VAL A 313 33.51 10.29 15.04
N GLU A 314 33.77 11.25 15.92
CA GLU A 314 34.77 12.29 15.75
C GLU A 314 35.82 12.15 16.83
N ASP A 315 37.09 11.90 16.44
CA ASP A 315 38.21 11.75 17.35
C ASP A 315 37.96 10.75 18.52
N GLY A 316 37.30 9.60 18.19
CA GLY A 316 36.90 8.56 19.14
C GLY A 316 35.60 8.83 19.91
N GLN A 317 35.02 10.01 19.80
CA GLN A 317 33.75 10.37 20.46
C GLN A 317 32.56 10.05 19.55
N LEU A 318 31.61 9.25 20.06
CA LEU A 318 30.35 8.93 19.35
C LEU A 318 29.37 10.09 19.41
N TYR A 319 28.68 10.33 18.29
CA TYR A 319 27.54 11.24 18.18
C TYR A 319 26.42 10.60 17.33
N LEU A 320 25.18 10.67 17.79
CA LEU A 320 24.02 10.28 17.03
C LEU A 320 23.44 11.49 16.30
N LEU A 321 23.22 11.32 15.00
CA LEU A 321 22.72 12.39 14.14
C LEU A 321 21.21 12.30 13.90
N GLN A 322 20.66 11.08 13.94
CA GLN A 322 19.24 10.82 13.70
C GLN A 322 18.89 9.43 14.22
N THR A 323 17.66 9.30 14.71
CA THR A 323 16.98 8.01 14.89
C THR A 323 15.59 8.07 14.27
N ARG A 324 15.13 6.95 13.75
CA ARG A 324 13.77 6.78 13.19
C ARG A 324 13.34 5.33 13.24
N SER A 325 12.02 5.08 13.19
CA SER A 325 11.51 3.71 13.00
C SER A 325 12.11 3.11 11.72
N ALA A 326 12.72 1.94 11.86
CA ALA A 326 13.41 1.28 10.76
C ALA A 326 12.42 0.84 9.67
N LYS A 327 12.72 1.20 8.42
CA LYS A 327 12.09 0.57 7.26
C LYS A 327 12.53 -0.89 7.20
N ARG A 328 11.59 -1.80 7.01
CA ARG A 328 11.81 -3.24 7.10
C ARG A 328 10.93 -4.01 6.14
N THR A 329 11.34 -5.22 5.80
CA THR A 329 10.53 -6.15 5.00
C THR A 329 9.29 -6.58 5.79
N ALA A 330 8.28 -7.11 5.09
CA ALA A 330 7.09 -7.67 5.71
C ALA A 330 7.44 -8.81 6.69
N ALA A 331 8.34 -9.70 6.31
CA ALA A 331 8.81 -10.79 7.18
C ALA A 331 9.50 -10.25 8.44
N ALA A 332 10.37 -9.24 8.30
CA ALA A 332 11.03 -8.60 9.43
C ALA A 332 10.05 -7.88 10.36
N ALA A 333 8.99 -7.28 9.79
CA ALA A 333 7.95 -6.62 10.60
C ALA A 333 7.20 -7.62 11.50
N LEU A 334 6.82 -8.78 10.95
CA LEU A 334 6.18 -9.84 11.72
C LEU A 334 7.11 -10.40 12.81
N LYS A 335 8.33 -10.76 12.40
CA LYS A 335 9.34 -11.33 13.34
C LYS A 335 9.65 -10.38 14.48
N ALA A 336 9.90 -9.11 14.18
CA ALA A 336 10.18 -8.10 15.19
C ALA A 336 8.98 -7.88 16.12
N ALA A 337 7.76 -7.83 15.60
CA ALA A 337 6.55 -7.63 16.40
C ALA A 337 6.33 -8.81 17.38
N VAL A 338 6.47 -10.06 16.91
CA VAL A 338 6.33 -11.25 17.76
C VAL A 338 7.45 -11.28 18.83
N SER A 339 8.71 -11.10 18.42
CA SER A 339 9.84 -11.09 19.35
C SER A 339 9.71 -10.01 20.43
N MET A 340 9.29 -8.80 20.06
CA MET A 340 9.09 -7.70 21.02
C MET A 340 7.95 -7.97 22.02
N VAL A 341 6.92 -8.72 21.63
CA VAL A 341 5.89 -9.18 22.57
C VAL A 341 6.47 -10.23 23.53
N ASP A 342 7.23 -11.18 23.04
CA ASP A 342 7.86 -12.22 23.86
C ASP A 342 8.88 -11.63 24.84
N GLU A 343 9.58 -10.58 24.44
CA GLU A 343 10.51 -9.81 25.28
C GLU A 343 9.78 -8.87 26.29
N GLY A 344 8.45 -8.72 26.17
CA GLY A 344 7.66 -7.84 27.03
C GLY A 344 7.82 -6.34 26.73
N LEU A 345 8.41 -5.98 25.58
CA LEU A 345 8.57 -4.60 25.16
C LEU A 345 7.25 -3.98 24.70
N ILE A 346 6.42 -4.74 24.02
CA ILE A 346 5.11 -4.30 23.52
C ILE A 346 4.01 -5.31 23.86
N SER A 347 2.78 -4.86 23.89
CA SER A 347 1.61 -5.73 23.99
C SER A 347 1.23 -6.34 22.65
N ARG A 348 0.44 -7.43 22.66
CA ARG A 348 -0.15 -8.04 21.44
C ARG A 348 -0.97 -7.02 20.64
N GLN A 349 -1.69 -6.13 21.32
CA GLN A 349 -2.50 -5.09 20.68
C GLN A 349 -1.63 -4.06 19.94
N GLU A 350 -0.51 -3.64 20.54
CA GLU A 350 0.46 -2.78 19.89
C GLU A 350 1.13 -3.48 18.70
N ALA A 351 1.45 -4.76 18.82
CA ALA A 351 2.00 -5.56 17.72
C ALA A 351 1.05 -5.61 16.54
N ILE A 352 -0.24 -5.91 16.77
CA ILE A 352 -1.29 -5.87 15.73
C ILE A 352 -1.36 -4.48 15.08
N GLY A 353 -1.36 -3.41 15.87
CA GLY A 353 -1.48 -2.03 15.37
C GLY A 353 -0.32 -1.54 14.51
N ARG A 354 0.86 -2.15 14.62
CA ARG A 354 2.10 -1.73 13.92
C ARG A 354 2.28 -2.34 12.54
N ILE A 355 1.61 -3.45 12.25
CA ILE A 355 1.76 -4.15 10.98
C ILE A 355 0.82 -3.54 9.96
N ASP A 356 1.36 -3.08 8.84
CA ASP A 356 0.52 -2.67 7.71
C ASP A 356 -0.13 -3.92 7.10
N PRO A 357 -1.47 -4.01 7.05
CA PRO A 357 -2.15 -5.16 6.47
C PRO A 357 -1.73 -5.46 5.02
N ARG A 358 -1.35 -4.44 4.24
CA ARG A 358 -0.87 -4.60 2.87
C ARG A 358 0.46 -5.35 2.79
N GLN A 359 1.27 -5.33 3.84
CA GLN A 359 2.51 -6.10 3.90
C GLN A 359 2.25 -7.61 3.97
N LEU A 360 1.14 -8.03 4.62
CA LEU A 360 0.76 -9.44 4.65
C LEU A 360 0.47 -10.01 3.26
N ASP A 361 -0.15 -9.21 2.40
CA ASP A 361 -0.47 -9.59 1.04
C ASP A 361 0.80 -9.99 0.25
N GLN A 362 1.90 -9.27 0.47
CA GLN A 362 3.19 -9.59 -0.16
C GLN A 362 3.74 -10.97 0.23
N LEU A 363 3.48 -11.43 1.46
CA LEU A 363 3.98 -12.71 1.95
C LEU A 363 3.20 -13.92 1.41
N LEU A 364 2.01 -13.71 0.87
CA LEU A 364 1.14 -14.76 0.33
C LEU A 364 1.50 -15.16 -1.10
N HIS A 365 2.38 -14.39 -1.76
CA HIS A 365 2.73 -14.56 -3.15
C HIS A 365 4.23 -14.77 -3.34
N PRO A 366 4.67 -15.45 -4.43
CA PRO A 366 6.08 -15.46 -4.79
C PRO A 366 6.60 -14.04 -4.99
N MET A 367 7.81 -13.76 -4.56
CA MET A 367 8.45 -12.45 -4.69
C MET A 367 9.77 -12.57 -5.45
N ILE A 368 10.21 -11.48 -6.04
CA ILE A 368 11.57 -11.42 -6.63
C ILE A 368 12.60 -11.53 -5.49
N ASP A 369 13.66 -12.32 -5.73
CA ASP A 369 14.79 -12.38 -4.78
C ASP A 369 15.40 -10.98 -4.61
N PRO A 370 15.40 -10.41 -3.39
CA PRO A 370 15.94 -9.07 -3.13
C PRO A 370 17.44 -8.95 -3.42
N ASN A 371 18.16 -10.07 -3.54
CA ASN A 371 19.59 -10.07 -3.88
C ASN A 371 19.84 -10.12 -5.40
N ALA A 372 18.82 -10.25 -6.23
CA ALA A 372 18.95 -10.26 -7.67
C ALA A 372 19.30 -8.85 -8.19
N SER A 373 20.35 -8.75 -8.99
CA SER A 373 20.70 -7.51 -9.68
C SER A 373 19.86 -7.40 -10.95
N LEU A 374 18.92 -6.46 -10.99
CA LEU A 374 17.88 -6.38 -12.03
C LEU A 374 17.83 -5.01 -12.68
N GLU A 375 17.55 -5.01 -13.98
CA GLU A 375 17.26 -3.83 -14.78
C GLU A 375 15.75 -3.83 -15.11
N VAL A 376 15.03 -2.80 -14.67
CA VAL A 376 13.61 -2.63 -14.97
C VAL A 376 13.47 -2.28 -16.44
N ALA A 377 12.74 -3.10 -17.20
CA ALA A 377 12.52 -2.91 -18.62
C ALA A 377 11.31 -2.02 -18.92
N ALA A 378 10.27 -2.07 -18.10
CA ALA A 378 9.10 -1.18 -18.14
C ALA A 378 8.39 -1.18 -16.81
N LYS A 379 7.43 -0.24 -16.64
CA LYS A 379 6.64 -0.10 -15.44
C LYS A 379 5.16 0.12 -15.78
N GLY A 380 4.30 -0.68 -15.12
CA GLY A 380 2.85 -0.50 -15.12
C GLY A 380 2.32 -0.29 -13.71
N LEU A 381 1.03 -0.48 -13.54
CA LEU A 381 0.36 -0.44 -12.24
C LEU A 381 0.50 -1.79 -11.52
N ASN A 382 0.71 -1.73 -10.22
CA ASN A 382 0.81 -2.91 -9.34
C ASN A 382 -0.59 -3.51 -9.05
N ALA A 383 -1.17 -4.14 -10.07
CA ALA A 383 -2.58 -4.50 -10.10
C ALA A 383 -2.95 -5.73 -9.25
N SER A 384 -2.06 -6.72 -9.13
CA SER A 384 -2.23 -7.86 -8.23
C SER A 384 -0.86 -8.31 -7.72
N PRO A 385 -0.66 -8.51 -6.41
CA PRO A 385 0.65 -8.73 -5.82
C PRO A 385 1.30 -10.05 -6.25
N GLY A 386 2.62 -10.14 -6.02
CA GLY A 386 3.44 -11.29 -6.35
C GLY A 386 4.26 -11.09 -7.61
N ALA A 387 5.21 -12.00 -7.82
CA ALA A 387 6.05 -12.06 -9.01
C ALA A 387 5.82 -13.36 -9.79
N ALA A 388 5.87 -13.28 -11.11
CA ALA A 388 5.75 -14.43 -11.98
C ALA A 388 6.71 -14.31 -13.16
N SER A 389 7.32 -15.44 -13.53
CA SER A 389 8.18 -15.58 -14.69
C SER A 389 7.59 -16.61 -15.67
N GLY A 390 7.65 -16.35 -16.95
CA GLY A 390 7.14 -17.29 -17.96
C GLY A 390 7.30 -16.81 -19.39
N GLY A 391 7.05 -17.72 -20.31
CA GLY A 391 7.02 -17.42 -21.75
C GLY A 391 5.80 -16.58 -22.13
N ILE A 392 6.00 -15.53 -22.92
CA ILE A 392 4.93 -14.64 -23.38
C ILE A 392 3.94 -15.42 -24.27
N VAL A 393 2.65 -15.23 -24.04
CA VAL A 393 1.57 -15.65 -24.93
C VAL A 393 0.58 -14.50 -25.12
N PHE A 394 0.02 -14.38 -26.33
CA PHE A 394 -0.77 -13.21 -26.70
C PHE A 394 -2.28 -13.47 -26.80
N ASP A 395 -2.73 -14.69 -26.60
CA ASP A 395 -4.14 -15.07 -26.56
C ASP A 395 -4.39 -16.18 -25.53
N ALA A 396 -5.65 -16.29 -25.11
CA ALA A 396 -6.06 -17.15 -24.03
C ALA A 396 -5.99 -18.66 -24.38
N ASP A 397 -6.30 -19.03 -25.63
CA ASP A 397 -6.25 -20.43 -26.09
C ASP A 397 -4.81 -20.93 -26.13
N THR A 398 -3.89 -20.12 -26.67
CA THR A 398 -2.45 -20.40 -26.66
C THR A 398 -1.89 -20.50 -25.25
N ALA A 399 -2.41 -19.68 -24.31
CA ALA A 399 -2.00 -19.77 -22.91
C ALA A 399 -2.32 -21.16 -22.32
N VAL A 400 -3.54 -21.67 -22.55
CA VAL A 400 -3.94 -23.00 -22.07
C VAL A 400 -3.11 -24.11 -22.70
N GLU A 401 -2.82 -24.01 -23.99
CA GLU A 401 -2.03 -25.02 -24.69
C GLU A 401 -0.57 -25.05 -24.22
N ARG A 402 0.08 -23.89 -24.13
CA ARG A 402 1.48 -23.78 -23.75
C ARG A 402 1.75 -23.99 -22.27
N ALA A 403 0.81 -23.65 -21.40
CA ALA A 403 0.91 -23.90 -19.97
C ALA A 403 1.12 -25.40 -19.63
N LYS A 404 0.71 -26.31 -20.51
CA LYS A 404 0.98 -27.74 -20.38
C LYS A 404 2.47 -28.10 -20.49
N ASN A 405 3.27 -27.24 -21.09
CA ASN A 405 4.68 -27.46 -21.38
C ASN A 405 5.64 -26.60 -20.55
N GLY A 406 5.12 -25.62 -19.80
CA GLY A 406 5.92 -24.72 -18.95
C GLY A 406 5.15 -23.47 -18.53
N PRO A 407 5.75 -22.63 -17.67
CA PRO A 407 5.12 -21.42 -17.21
C PRO A 407 4.94 -20.40 -18.33
N VAL A 408 3.75 -19.79 -18.41
CA VAL A 408 3.42 -18.75 -19.39
C VAL A 408 2.89 -17.50 -18.71
N LEU A 409 3.11 -16.34 -19.35
CA LEU A 409 2.53 -15.06 -18.99
C LEU A 409 1.58 -14.60 -20.10
N LEU A 410 0.33 -14.30 -19.73
CA LEU A 410 -0.65 -13.80 -20.67
C LEU A 410 -0.46 -12.29 -20.86
N VAL A 411 -0.14 -11.87 -22.08
CA VAL A 411 0.14 -10.49 -22.45
C VAL A 411 -0.93 -9.98 -23.42
N ARG A 412 -1.71 -8.99 -23.00
CA ARG A 412 -2.85 -8.48 -23.77
C ARG A 412 -2.85 -6.95 -23.82
N TRP A 413 -3.60 -6.37 -24.77
CA TRP A 413 -3.96 -4.95 -24.70
C TRP A 413 -4.80 -4.69 -23.44
N GLU A 414 -5.83 -5.46 -23.25
CA GLU A 414 -6.72 -5.54 -22.10
C GLU A 414 -7.28 -6.97 -22.05
N THR A 415 -7.79 -7.42 -20.91
CA THR A 415 -8.48 -8.71 -20.83
C THR A 415 -9.99 -8.52 -20.78
N THR A 416 -10.70 -9.49 -21.31
CA THR A 416 -12.16 -9.57 -21.30
C THR A 416 -12.61 -10.87 -20.60
N PRO A 417 -13.88 -11.04 -20.25
CA PRO A 417 -14.39 -12.30 -19.72
C PRO A 417 -14.08 -13.53 -20.57
N ASP A 418 -13.91 -13.37 -21.87
CA ASP A 418 -13.54 -14.47 -22.77
C ASP A 418 -12.10 -14.95 -22.56
N ASP A 419 -11.23 -14.14 -21.94
CA ASP A 419 -9.83 -14.49 -21.65
C ASP A 419 -9.65 -15.31 -20.35
N ILE A 420 -10.72 -15.57 -19.60
CA ILE A 420 -10.64 -16.12 -18.22
C ILE A 420 -9.92 -17.48 -18.17
N HIS A 421 -10.13 -18.36 -19.17
CA HIS A 421 -9.47 -19.67 -19.25
C HIS A 421 -7.97 -19.52 -19.46
N GLY A 422 -7.52 -18.55 -20.25
CA GLY A 422 -6.12 -18.23 -20.42
C GLY A 422 -5.49 -17.60 -19.17
N MET A 423 -6.23 -16.74 -18.48
CA MET A 423 -5.82 -16.17 -17.20
C MET A 423 -5.67 -17.25 -16.11
N ILE A 424 -6.54 -18.27 -16.11
CA ILE A 424 -6.42 -19.43 -15.20
C ILE A 424 -5.16 -20.22 -15.50
N ALA A 425 -4.82 -20.43 -16.76
CA ALA A 425 -3.66 -21.22 -17.17
C ALA A 425 -2.33 -20.48 -16.96
N ALA A 426 -2.29 -19.17 -17.15
CA ALA A 426 -1.09 -18.35 -17.04
C ALA A 426 -0.60 -18.24 -15.57
N GLN A 427 0.71 -18.04 -15.37
CA GLN A 427 1.32 -17.76 -14.07
C GLN A 427 1.13 -16.29 -13.63
N GLY A 428 0.94 -15.40 -14.58
CA GLY A 428 0.69 -13.98 -14.35
C GLY A 428 0.17 -13.29 -15.59
N ILE A 429 -0.32 -12.06 -15.40
CA ILE A 429 -1.00 -11.27 -16.43
C ILE A 429 -0.29 -9.92 -16.60
N LEU A 430 -0.05 -9.51 -17.84
CA LEU A 430 0.49 -8.21 -18.20
C LEU A 430 -0.42 -7.56 -19.24
N THR A 431 -0.91 -6.33 -18.96
CA THR A 431 -1.73 -5.60 -19.93
C THR A 431 -1.16 -4.23 -20.25
N VAL A 432 -1.32 -3.81 -21.53
CA VAL A 432 -0.94 -2.47 -21.98
C VAL A 432 -1.87 -1.43 -21.38
N HIS A 433 -3.16 -1.70 -21.40
CA HIS A 433 -4.21 -0.84 -20.85
C HIS A 433 -4.88 -1.47 -19.64
N GLY A 434 -5.54 -0.63 -18.85
CA GLY A 434 -6.31 -1.03 -17.68
C GLY A 434 -5.77 -0.43 -16.39
N GLY A 435 -6.69 -0.15 -15.47
CA GLY A 435 -6.40 0.37 -14.13
C GLY A 435 -6.31 -0.74 -13.08
N MET A 436 -6.15 -0.34 -11.81
CA MET A 436 -6.14 -1.22 -10.64
C MET A 436 -7.45 -2.01 -10.45
N THR A 437 -8.51 -1.62 -11.10
CA THR A 437 -9.85 -2.20 -11.03
C THR A 437 -10.32 -2.77 -12.37
N SER A 438 -9.48 -2.78 -13.39
CA SER A 438 -9.76 -3.43 -14.67
C SER A 438 -10.08 -4.92 -14.53
N HIS A 439 -10.70 -5.51 -15.52
CA HIS A 439 -11.00 -6.95 -15.55
C HIS A 439 -9.73 -7.78 -15.26
N ALA A 440 -8.59 -7.45 -15.89
CA ALA A 440 -7.32 -8.12 -15.62
C ALA A 440 -6.93 -8.06 -14.14
N ALA A 441 -6.99 -6.89 -13.54
CA ALA A 441 -6.60 -6.66 -12.14
C ALA A 441 -7.50 -7.40 -11.14
N VAL A 442 -8.82 -7.32 -11.35
CA VAL A 442 -9.81 -7.92 -10.43
C VAL A 442 -9.76 -9.43 -10.48
N VAL A 443 -9.78 -9.99 -11.68
CA VAL A 443 -9.75 -11.44 -11.88
C VAL A 443 -8.42 -12.03 -11.41
N ALA A 444 -7.28 -11.40 -11.74
CA ALA A 444 -5.98 -11.85 -11.28
C ALA A 444 -5.88 -11.85 -9.75
N ARG A 445 -6.37 -10.80 -9.08
CA ARG A 445 -6.46 -10.74 -7.61
C ARG A 445 -7.36 -11.84 -7.04
N GLY A 446 -8.49 -12.07 -7.66
CA GLY A 446 -9.39 -13.16 -7.26
C GLY A 446 -8.71 -14.53 -7.33
N MET A 447 -7.89 -14.74 -8.34
CA MET A 447 -7.13 -15.98 -8.57
C MET A 447 -5.81 -16.05 -7.79
N GLY A 448 -5.38 -14.98 -7.12
CA GLY A 448 -4.07 -14.89 -6.47
C GLY A 448 -2.91 -14.92 -7.45
N LYS A 449 -3.09 -14.39 -8.65
CA LYS A 449 -2.05 -14.35 -9.69
C LYS A 449 -1.44 -12.95 -9.82
N PRO A 450 -0.11 -12.84 -9.96
CA PRO A 450 0.54 -11.57 -10.21
C PRO A 450 -0.02 -10.88 -11.46
N CYS A 451 -0.26 -9.58 -11.35
CA CYS A 451 -0.74 -8.79 -12.48
C CYS A 451 -0.08 -7.41 -12.50
N VAL A 452 0.44 -7.04 -13.66
CA VAL A 452 0.85 -5.68 -13.99
C VAL A 452 -0.09 -5.17 -15.07
N ALA A 453 -0.85 -4.10 -14.78
CA ALA A 453 -1.81 -3.51 -15.71
C ALA A 453 -1.34 -2.12 -16.15
N GLY A 454 -1.85 -1.63 -17.30
CA GLY A 454 -1.55 -0.27 -17.75
C GLY A 454 -0.06 -0.03 -18.05
N CYS A 455 0.65 -1.01 -18.58
CA CYS A 455 2.04 -0.90 -18.97
C CYS A 455 2.16 -0.25 -20.36
N GLU A 456 1.99 1.07 -20.44
CA GLU A 456 1.96 1.81 -21.72
C GLU A 456 3.29 1.78 -22.47
N GLU A 457 4.40 1.46 -21.80
CA GLU A 457 5.72 1.30 -22.42
C GLU A 457 5.86 -0.02 -23.22
N LEU A 458 4.91 -0.94 -23.07
CA LEU A 458 4.84 -2.19 -23.79
C LEU A 458 4.16 -1.98 -25.15
N GLY A 459 4.92 -2.03 -26.22
CA GLY A 459 4.37 -2.06 -27.58
C GLY A 459 3.90 -3.47 -27.92
N LEU A 460 2.61 -3.67 -28.17
CA LEU A 460 2.05 -4.98 -28.52
C LEU A 460 1.58 -5.00 -29.97
N ASP A 461 2.02 -5.99 -30.75
CA ASP A 461 1.48 -6.34 -32.06
C ASP A 461 0.93 -7.77 -32.00
N ALA A 462 -0.35 -7.86 -31.65
CA ALA A 462 -1.04 -9.15 -31.51
C ALA A 462 -1.15 -9.92 -32.82
N ALA A 463 -1.21 -9.23 -33.98
CA ALA A 463 -1.28 -9.88 -35.28
C ALA A 463 0.05 -10.48 -35.72
N ALA A 464 1.16 -9.86 -35.33
CA ALA A 464 2.50 -10.37 -35.58
C ALA A 464 3.00 -11.34 -34.48
N HIS A 465 2.24 -11.54 -33.40
CA HIS A 465 2.64 -12.26 -32.18
C HIS A 465 3.98 -11.77 -31.64
N THR A 466 4.12 -10.44 -31.49
CA THR A 466 5.32 -9.78 -30.96
C THR A 466 4.99 -8.68 -29.97
N ALA A 467 5.92 -8.46 -29.04
CA ALA A 467 5.90 -7.31 -28.15
C ALA A 467 7.22 -6.55 -28.22
N THR A 468 7.20 -5.25 -28.01
CA THR A 468 8.40 -4.42 -27.90
C THR A 468 8.52 -3.91 -26.47
N LEU A 469 9.65 -4.17 -25.82
CA LEU A 469 9.92 -3.80 -24.43
C LEU A 469 11.37 -3.31 -24.31
N ALA A 470 11.60 -2.14 -23.75
CA ALA A 470 12.93 -1.52 -23.61
C ALA A 470 13.73 -1.51 -24.94
N GLY A 471 13.06 -1.27 -26.07
CA GLY A 471 13.68 -1.25 -27.41
C GLY A 471 14.05 -2.64 -27.98
N ARG A 472 13.64 -3.73 -27.30
CA ARG A 472 13.83 -5.11 -27.77
C ARG A 472 12.52 -5.66 -28.31
N THR A 473 12.56 -6.36 -29.44
CA THR A 473 11.41 -7.14 -29.94
C THR A 473 11.42 -8.50 -29.28
N LEU A 474 10.33 -8.85 -28.66
CA LEU A 474 10.08 -10.14 -28.00
C LEU A 474 9.07 -10.92 -28.83
N HIS A 475 9.29 -12.21 -28.96
CA HIS A 475 8.44 -13.14 -29.69
C HIS A 475 7.67 -14.03 -28.71
N GLU A 476 6.62 -14.65 -29.17
CA GLU A 476 5.85 -15.62 -28.41
C GLU A 476 6.76 -16.76 -27.90
N GLY A 477 6.76 -16.96 -26.58
CA GLY A 477 7.62 -17.91 -25.87
C GLY A 477 8.89 -17.31 -25.28
N ASP A 478 9.26 -16.07 -25.64
CA ASP A 478 10.35 -15.37 -24.94
C ASP A 478 9.97 -15.13 -23.48
N VAL A 479 10.93 -15.31 -22.58
CA VAL A 479 10.66 -15.23 -21.14
C VAL A 479 10.74 -13.79 -20.66
N ILE A 480 9.74 -13.37 -19.90
CA ILE A 480 9.75 -12.15 -19.10
C ILE A 480 9.35 -12.47 -17.66
N THR A 481 9.67 -11.57 -16.76
CA THR A 481 9.22 -11.63 -15.37
C THR A 481 8.45 -10.36 -15.03
N ILE A 482 7.32 -10.50 -14.37
CA ILE A 482 6.53 -9.37 -13.85
C ILE A 482 6.53 -9.40 -12.33
N ASP A 483 6.52 -8.20 -11.73
CA ASP A 483 6.33 -7.99 -10.31
C ASP A 483 5.06 -7.16 -10.09
N GLY A 484 3.97 -7.84 -9.81
CA GLY A 484 2.69 -7.22 -9.54
C GLY A 484 2.63 -6.44 -8.22
N GLY A 485 3.62 -6.61 -7.32
CA GLY A 485 3.76 -5.82 -6.10
C GLY A 485 4.32 -4.42 -6.33
N THR A 486 5.22 -4.28 -7.31
CA THR A 486 5.88 -3.00 -7.66
C THR A 486 5.43 -2.42 -8.99
N GLY A 487 4.80 -3.22 -9.85
CA GLY A 487 4.43 -2.87 -11.22
C GLY A 487 5.59 -2.99 -12.21
N ASN A 488 6.73 -3.52 -11.82
CA ASN A 488 7.90 -3.62 -12.68
C ASN A 488 7.83 -4.84 -13.61
N VAL A 489 8.40 -4.69 -14.81
CA VAL A 489 8.54 -5.74 -15.81
C VAL A 489 10.02 -5.91 -16.14
N TYR A 490 10.49 -7.14 -16.23
CA TYR A 490 11.87 -7.50 -16.48
C TYR A 490 11.96 -8.43 -17.70
N VAL A 491 13.01 -8.30 -18.49
CA VAL A 491 13.29 -9.23 -19.60
C VAL A 491 14.10 -10.40 -19.07
N GLY A 492 13.63 -11.61 -19.33
CA GLY A 492 14.26 -12.85 -18.89
C GLY A 492 13.65 -13.48 -17.64
N ASP A 493 14.19 -14.60 -17.25
CA ASP A 493 13.81 -15.35 -16.04
C ASP A 493 14.57 -14.80 -14.84
N VAL A 494 13.81 -14.27 -13.86
CA VAL A 494 14.35 -13.67 -12.65
C VAL A 494 14.14 -14.63 -11.48
N PRO A 495 15.15 -14.83 -10.59
CA PRO A 495 14.97 -15.67 -9.41
C PRO A 495 13.82 -15.20 -8.53
N LEU A 496 12.92 -16.13 -8.18
CA LEU A 496 11.78 -15.90 -7.31
C LEU A 496 11.95 -16.62 -5.97
N VAL A 497 11.50 -15.99 -4.89
CA VAL A 497 11.39 -16.58 -3.56
C VAL A 497 9.94 -17.02 -3.35
N PRO A 498 9.69 -18.26 -2.89
CA PRO A 498 8.32 -18.74 -2.65
C PRO A 498 7.65 -17.98 -1.50
N PRO A 499 6.31 -18.05 -1.38
CA PRO A 499 5.56 -17.46 -0.27
C PRO A 499 6.13 -17.89 1.08
N GLN A 500 6.23 -16.96 2.02
CA GLN A 500 6.81 -17.20 3.36
C GLN A 500 5.73 -17.14 4.44
N LEU A 501 4.85 -18.14 4.47
CA LEU A 501 3.91 -18.35 5.57
C LEU A 501 4.68 -19.02 6.71
N ASN A 502 5.14 -18.24 7.67
CA ASN A 502 5.92 -18.72 8.81
C ASN A 502 5.10 -18.69 10.12
N GLU A 503 5.67 -19.20 11.19
CA GLU A 503 5.06 -19.26 12.52
C GLU A 503 4.69 -17.86 13.05
N ASP A 504 5.48 -16.84 12.74
CA ASP A 504 5.20 -15.45 13.15
C ASP A 504 3.94 -14.91 12.48
N PHE A 505 3.71 -15.27 11.19
CA PHE A 505 2.50 -14.92 10.45
C PHE A 505 1.25 -15.52 11.12
N GLU A 506 1.28 -16.80 11.43
CA GLU A 506 0.18 -17.48 12.12
C GLU A 506 -0.06 -16.91 13.52
N THR A 507 1.00 -16.59 14.24
CA THR A 507 0.93 -15.99 15.58
C THR A 507 0.22 -14.64 15.56
N ILE A 508 0.59 -13.75 14.63
CA ILE A 508 -0.05 -12.43 14.48
C ILE A 508 -1.52 -12.57 14.09
N LEU A 509 -1.84 -13.46 13.16
CA LEU A 509 -3.23 -13.70 12.76
C LEU A 509 -4.06 -14.34 13.89
N GLY A 510 -3.46 -15.18 14.71
CA GLY A 510 -4.10 -15.71 15.91
C GLY A 510 -4.47 -14.59 16.89
N TRP A 511 -3.55 -13.67 17.16
CA TRP A 511 -3.83 -12.50 18.00
C TRP A 511 -4.88 -11.57 17.37
N ALA A 512 -4.85 -11.42 16.05
CA ALA A 512 -5.86 -10.64 15.34
C ALA A 512 -7.27 -11.25 15.48
N ASP A 513 -7.39 -12.57 15.38
CA ASP A 513 -8.67 -13.27 15.56
C ASP A 513 -9.24 -13.12 16.98
N GLU A 514 -8.38 -13.04 18.00
CA GLU A 514 -8.80 -12.78 19.38
C GLU A 514 -9.30 -11.33 19.57
N ALA A 515 -8.78 -10.38 18.79
CA ALA A 515 -9.06 -8.96 18.97
C ALA A 515 -10.23 -8.45 18.14
N ARG A 516 -10.47 -9.02 16.95
CA ARG A 516 -11.50 -8.54 16.02
C ARG A 516 -12.91 -8.89 16.45
N ARG A 517 -13.87 -8.03 16.13
CA ARG A 517 -15.32 -8.28 16.25
C ARG A 517 -15.92 -8.78 14.93
N LEU A 518 -15.56 -8.12 13.81
CA LEU A 518 -16.05 -8.50 12.48
C LEU A 518 -15.65 -9.93 12.13
N GLY A 519 -16.62 -10.71 11.67
CA GLY A 519 -16.35 -11.97 10.97
C GLY A 519 -15.65 -11.70 9.64
N VAL A 520 -14.74 -12.57 9.25
CA VAL A 520 -14.09 -12.52 7.93
C VAL A 520 -14.50 -13.74 7.13
N ARG A 521 -15.18 -13.53 6.02
CA ARG A 521 -15.61 -14.55 5.07
C ARG A 521 -14.88 -14.39 3.74
N ALA A 522 -15.01 -15.37 2.87
CA ALA A 522 -14.43 -15.30 1.52
C ALA A 522 -15.49 -15.25 0.42
N ASN A 523 -15.09 -14.66 -0.70
CA ASN A 523 -15.79 -14.82 -1.98
C ASN A 523 -15.14 -16.01 -2.69
N ALA A 524 -15.86 -17.10 -2.85
CA ALA A 524 -15.37 -18.34 -3.45
C ALA A 524 -16.46 -19.03 -4.25
N ASP A 525 -16.15 -19.42 -5.47
CA ASP A 525 -17.10 -19.89 -6.46
C ASP A 525 -16.85 -21.38 -6.81
N THR A 526 -15.72 -21.94 -6.34
CA THR A 526 -15.32 -23.33 -6.53
C THR A 526 -15.00 -24.03 -5.20
N PRO A 527 -15.05 -25.37 -5.13
CA PRO A 527 -14.62 -26.11 -3.95
C PRO A 527 -13.16 -25.85 -3.56
N GLU A 528 -12.28 -25.67 -4.54
CA GLU A 528 -10.86 -25.38 -4.36
C GLU A 528 -10.64 -24.03 -3.71
N ASP A 529 -11.34 -23.00 -4.19
CA ASP A 529 -11.29 -21.66 -3.59
C ASP A 529 -11.87 -21.65 -2.18
N ALA A 530 -12.93 -22.40 -1.94
CA ALA A 530 -13.52 -22.57 -0.62
C ALA A 530 -12.53 -23.23 0.35
N ALA A 531 -11.85 -24.30 -0.08
CA ALA A 531 -10.84 -24.98 0.72
C ALA A 531 -9.67 -24.04 1.06
N ARG A 532 -9.17 -23.31 0.08
CA ARG A 532 -8.11 -22.31 0.27
C ARG A 532 -8.53 -21.18 1.20
N ALA A 533 -9.75 -20.67 1.05
CA ALA A 533 -10.29 -19.65 1.95
C ALA A 533 -10.32 -20.16 3.40
N ARG A 534 -10.72 -21.39 3.61
CA ARG A 534 -10.72 -22.02 4.94
C ARG A 534 -9.30 -22.16 5.50
N GLU A 535 -8.33 -22.55 4.69
CA GLU A 535 -6.92 -22.63 5.06
C GLU A 535 -6.39 -21.26 5.53
N PHE A 536 -6.78 -20.16 4.86
CA PHE A 536 -6.45 -18.80 5.27
C PHE A 536 -7.26 -18.27 6.45
N GLY A 537 -8.15 -19.08 7.01
CA GLY A 537 -8.90 -18.76 8.23
C GLY A 537 -10.23 -18.04 7.98
N ALA A 538 -10.81 -18.14 6.79
CA ALA A 538 -12.15 -17.63 6.52
C ALA A 538 -13.20 -18.34 7.39
N GLN A 539 -14.15 -17.57 7.91
CA GLN A 539 -15.25 -18.05 8.77
C GLN A 539 -16.54 -18.33 7.96
N GLY A 540 -16.40 -18.63 6.68
CA GLY A 540 -17.47 -18.97 5.78
C GLY A 540 -17.30 -18.35 4.40
N ILE A 541 -18.27 -18.57 3.52
CA ILE A 541 -18.39 -17.90 2.23
C ILE A 541 -19.41 -16.78 2.36
N GLY A 542 -19.01 -15.54 2.03
CA GLY A 542 -19.91 -14.38 2.00
C GLY A 542 -20.49 -14.10 0.64
N LEU A 543 -19.89 -14.66 -0.41
CA LEU A 543 -20.39 -14.62 -1.78
C LEU A 543 -19.90 -15.83 -2.57
N CYS A 544 -20.82 -16.64 -3.05
CA CYS A 544 -20.61 -17.60 -4.12
C CYS A 544 -21.40 -17.14 -5.33
N ARG A 545 -20.71 -16.86 -6.45
CA ARG A 545 -21.30 -16.41 -7.71
C ARG A 545 -21.64 -17.61 -8.58
N THR A 546 -22.91 -17.89 -8.75
CA THR A 546 -23.35 -19.09 -9.47
C THR A 546 -23.12 -19.03 -10.97
N GLU A 547 -22.97 -17.84 -11.54
CA GLU A 547 -22.66 -17.66 -12.97
C GLU A 547 -21.32 -18.29 -13.36
N HIS A 548 -20.31 -18.23 -12.51
CA HIS A 548 -18.99 -18.79 -12.82
C HIS A 548 -19.01 -20.32 -12.99
N MET A 549 -20.00 -20.99 -12.39
CA MET A 549 -20.18 -22.43 -12.54
C MET A 549 -20.62 -22.86 -13.94
N PHE A 550 -21.05 -21.91 -14.79
CA PHE A 550 -21.59 -22.23 -16.13
C PHE A 550 -20.56 -22.06 -17.26
N PHE A 551 -19.36 -21.54 -17.01
CA PHE A 551 -18.37 -21.30 -18.05
C PHE A 551 -17.49 -22.51 -18.41
N GLY A 552 -17.74 -23.69 -17.87
CA GLY A 552 -17.02 -24.91 -18.26
C GLY A 552 -17.43 -25.42 -19.65
N ASP A 553 -16.51 -26.08 -20.37
CA ASP A 553 -16.68 -26.60 -21.75
C ASP A 553 -17.96 -27.47 -21.97
N GLU A 554 -18.32 -28.26 -20.95
CA GLU A 554 -19.50 -29.11 -20.99
C GLU A 554 -20.79 -28.38 -20.61
N ARG A 555 -20.68 -27.25 -19.90
CA ARG A 555 -21.80 -26.53 -19.26
C ARG A 555 -22.28 -25.35 -20.11
N LEU A 556 -21.33 -24.58 -20.66
CA LEU A 556 -21.66 -23.39 -21.45
C LEU A 556 -22.58 -23.68 -22.66
N PRO A 557 -22.34 -24.76 -23.44
CA PRO A 557 -23.25 -25.10 -24.53
C PRO A 557 -24.70 -25.38 -24.05
N VAL A 558 -24.86 -26.02 -22.89
CA VAL A 558 -26.19 -26.31 -22.32
C VAL A 558 -26.86 -25.03 -21.81
N MET A 559 -26.07 -24.10 -21.21
CA MET A 559 -26.56 -22.79 -20.82
C MET A 559 -27.02 -21.98 -22.04
N GLN A 560 -26.27 -22.03 -23.13
CA GLN A 560 -26.67 -21.43 -24.41
C GLN A 560 -27.96 -22.05 -25.00
N GLU A 561 -28.11 -23.37 -24.93
CA GLU A 561 -29.38 -24.03 -25.32
C GLU A 561 -30.56 -23.52 -24.48
N MET A 562 -30.38 -23.38 -23.17
CA MET A 562 -31.38 -22.84 -22.27
C MET A 562 -31.82 -21.43 -22.70
N ILE A 563 -30.86 -20.54 -22.96
CA ILE A 563 -31.09 -19.14 -23.34
C ILE A 563 -31.79 -19.06 -24.73
N LEU A 564 -31.42 -19.94 -25.63
CA LEU A 564 -31.96 -19.97 -26.99
C LEU A 564 -33.30 -20.73 -27.12
N ALA A 565 -33.75 -21.39 -26.04
CA ALA A 565 -35.01 -22.11 -26.01
C ALA A 565 -36.19 -21.20 -26.37
N ALA A 566 -37.15 -21.77 -27.16
CA ALA A 566 -38.30 -21.01 -27.62
C ALA A 566 -39.36 -20.80 -26.55
N ASP A 567 -39.46 -21.74 -25.62
CA ASP A 567 -40.48 -21.79 -24.57
C ASP A 567 -39.94 -22.31 -23.24
N GLU A 568 -40.77 -22.30 -22.24
CA GLU A 568 -40.42 -22.79 -20.88
C GLU A 568 -40.04 -24.27 -20.88
N GLN A 569 -40.73 -25.11 -21.66
CA GLN A 569 -40.43 -26.53 -21.70
C GLN A 569 -39.00 -26.80 -22.20
N GLY A 570 -38.59 -26.09 -23.25
CA GLY A 570 -37.24 -26.17 -23.78
C GLY A 570 -36.19 -25.67 -22.77
N ARG A 571 -36.49 -24.59 -22.07
CA ARG A 571 -35.60 -24.09 -20.98
C ARG A 571 -35.48 -25.11 -19.84
N ARG A 572 -36.57 -25.65 -19.34
CA ARG A 572 -36.58 -26.68 -18.30
C ARG A 572 -35.77 -27.92 -18.69
N ALA A 573 -35.88 -28.38 -19.93
CA ALA A 573 -35.10 -29.52 -20.42
C ALA A 573 -33.59 -29.28 -20.41
N ALA A 574 -33.14 -28.05 -20.70
CA ALA A 574 -31.75 -27.66 -20.59
C ALA A 574 -31.31 -27.49 -19.10
N LEU A 575 -32.17 -26.88 -18.28
CA LEU A 575 -31.93 -26.70 -16.84
C LEU A 575 -31.80 -28.04 -16.11
N ASP A 576 -32.59 -29.04 -16.47
CA ASP A 576 -32.48 -30.40 -15.90
C ASP A 576 -31.11 -31.05 -16.16
N ARG A 577 -30.46 -30.66 -17.25
CA ARG A 577 -29.08 -31.09 -17.57
C ARG A 577 -28.01 -30.31 -16.80
N LEU A 578 -28.26 -29.04 -16.46
CA LEU A 578 -27.37 -28.21 -15.70
C LEU A 578 -27.42 -28.51 -14.19
N LEU A 579 -28.55 -28.91 -13.67
CA LEU A 579 -28.78 -29.16 -12.24
C LEU A 579 -27.74 -30.08 -11.61
N PRO A 580 -27.38 -31.26 -12.19
CA PRO A 580 -26.38 -32.14 -11.58
C PRO A 580 -24.99 -31.51 -11.45
N PHE A 581 -24.60 -30.66 -12.37
CA PHE A 581 -23.32 -29.95 -12.31
C PHE A 581 -23.27 -28.96 -11.15
N GLN A 582 -24.30 -28.11 -11.02
CA GLN A 582 -24.36 -27.16 -9.90
C GLN A 582 -24.52 -27.88 -8.55
N GLN A 583 -25.30 -28.94 -8.48
CA GLN A 583 -25.43 -29.73 -7.28
C GLN A 583 -24.06 -30.27 -6.83
N SER A 584 -23.25 -30.80 -7.75
CA SER A 584 -21.91 -31.31 -7.44
C SER A 584 -20.98 -30.22 -6.95
N ASP A 585 -21.01 -29.03 -7.56
CA ASP A 585 -20.19 -27.87 -7.14
C ASP A 585 -20.58 -27.43 -5.73
N PHE A 586 -21.87 -27.32 -5.42
CA PHE A 586 -22.34 -26.97 -4.07
C PHE A 586 -22.00 -28.03 -3.04
N GLU A 587 -22.07 -29.33 -3.36
CA GLU A 587 -21.63 -30.40 -2.48
C GLU A 587 -20.17 -30.21 -2.07
N GLY A 588 -19.29 -29.96 -3.04
CA GLY A 588 -17.86 -29.69 -2.77
C GLY A 588 -17.62 -28.45 -1.92
N ILE A 589 -18.35 -27.34 -2.19
CA ILE A 589 -18.25 -26.12 -1.39
C ILE A 589 -18.75 -26.35 0.04
N PHE A 590 -19.86 -27.06 0.24
CA PHE A 590 -20.39 -27.37 1.57
C PHE A 590 -19.47 -28.29 2.37
N GLU A 591 -18.82 -29.24 1.72
CA GLU A 591 -17.80 -30.09 2.35
C GLU A 591 -16.58 -29.29 2.78
N ALA A 592 -16.06 -28.44 1.88
CA ALA A 592 -14.93 -27.57 2.20
C ALA A 592 -15.25 -26.64 3.37
N MET A 593 -16.49 -26.14 3.47
CA MET A 593 -16.96 -25.21 4.50
C MET A 593 -17.75 -25.88 5.63
N ALA A 594 -17.55 -27.15 5.89
CA ALA A 594 -18.29 -27.88 6.93
C ALA A 594 -18.29 -27.11 8.28
N GLY A 595 -19.48 -26.82 8.80
CA GLY A 595 -19.70 -26.07 10.04
C GLY A 595 -19.65 -24.56 9.91
N LEU A 596 -19.40 -24.02 8.70
CA LEU A 596 -19.33 -22.58 8.41
C LEU A 596 -20.44 -22.17 7.44
N PRO A 597 -20.94 -20.93 7.51
CA PRO A 597 -21.98 -20.43 6.60
C PRO A 597 -21.50 -20.27 5.17
N VAL A 598 -22.39 -20.57 4.23
CA VAL A 598 -22.16 -20.41 2.79
C VAL A 598 -23.29 -19.57 2.19
N THR A 599 -22.97 -18.35 1.78
CA THR A 599 -23.90 -17.43 1.11
C THR A 599 -23.79 -17.61 -0.40
N ILE A 600 -24.87 -18.07 -1.02
CA ILE A 600 -24.95 -18.38 -2.45
C ILE A 600 -25.82 -17.33 -3.12
N ARG A 601 -25.25 -16.54 -4.03
CA ARG A 601 -25.98 -15.61 -4.87
C ARG A 601 -26.56 -16.33 -6.08
N LEU A 602 -27.85 -16.23 -6.28
CA LEU A 602 -28.48 -16.76 -7.46
C LEU A 602 -28.06 -15.97 -8.71
N LEU A 603 -28.28 -16.56 -9.89
CA LEU A 603 -27.80 -16.03 -11.17
C LEU A 603 -28.12 -14.55 -11.33
N ASP A 604 -27.09 -13.76 -11.55
CA ASP A 604 -27.17 -12.30 -11.63
C ASP A 604 -26.97 -11.74 -13.05
N PRO A 605 -25.96 -12.13 -13.84
CA PRO A 605 -25.67 -11.48 -15.12
C PRO A 605 -26.80 -11.60 -16.14
N PRO A 606 -26.91 -10.64 -17.08
CA PRO A 606 -27.79 -10.74 -18.21
C PRO A 606 -27.48 -11.99 -19.06
N LEU A 607 -28.51 -12.65 -19.58
CA LEU A 607 -28.35 -13.92 -20.30
C LEU A 607 -27.46 -13.82 -21.56
N HIS A 608 -27.35 -12.65 -22.17
CA HIS A 608 -26.52 -12.49 -23.36
C HIS A 608 -25.00 -12.63 -23.09
N GLU A 609 -24.55 -12.49 -21.85
CA GLU A 609 -23.13 -12.68 -21.47
C GLU A 609 -22.67 -14.14 -21.64
N PHE A 610 -23.59 -15.09 -21.66
CA PHE A 610 -23.29 -16.50 -21.93
C PHE A 610 -23.30 -16.85 -23.42
N LEU A 611 -23.67 -15.92 -24.28
CA LEU A 611 -23.78 -16.17 -25.71
C LEU A 611 -22.53 -15.73 -26.45
N PRO A 612 -22.14 -16.42 -27.53
CA PRO A 612 -21.03 -15.97 -28.37
C PRO A 612 -21.32 -14.60 -28.97
N SER A 613 -20.30 -13.91 -29.43
CA SER A 613 -20.49 -12.67 -30.19
C SER A 613 -21.32 -12.90 -31.44
N GLU A 614 -21.98 -11.85 -31.96
CA GLU A 614 -22.77 -11.96 -33.17
C GLU A 614 -21.98 -12.49 -34.38
N GLU A 615 -20.66 -12.18 -34.41
CA GLU A 615 -19.75 -12.60 -35.47
C GLU A 615 -19.39 -14.10 -35.37
N GLN A 616 -19.26 -14.61 -34.15
CA GLN A 616 -18.99 -16.03 -33.88
C GLN A 616 -20.23 -16.91 -33.99
N ALA A 617 -21.44 -16.30 -33.98
CA ALA A 617 -22.70 -17.05 -33.97
C ALA A 617 -22.97 -17.80 -35.27
N SER A 618 -23.25 -19.09 -35.14
CA SER A 618 -23.61 -19.96 -36.26
C SER A 618 -25.10 -19.90 -36.61
N GLY A 619 -25.42 -19.24 -37.73
CA GLY A 619 -26.75 -19.20 -38.27
C GLY A 619 -27.61 -17.99 -37.91
N ASP A 620 -28.56 -17.64 -38.80
CA ASP A 620 -29.36 -16.40 -38.69
C ASP A 620 -30.28 -16.36 -37.48
N ARG A 621 -30.79 -17.53 -37.05
CA ARG A 621 -31.66 -17.62 -35.87
C ARG A 621 -30.90 -17.28 -34.59
N MET A 622 -29.67 -17.75 -34.44
CA MET A 622 -28.84 -17.44 -33.30
C MET A 622 -28.49 -15.96 -33.29
N ARG A 623 -28.01 -15.42 -34.40
CA ARG A 623 -27.74 -13.98 -34.54
C ARG A 623 -28.94 -13.10 -34.20
N ALA A 624 -30.14 -13.48 -34.72
CA ALA A 624 -31.35 -12.74 -34.39
C ALA A 624 -31.70 -12.78 -32.89
N ARG A 625 -31.48 -13.92 -32.23
CA ARG A 625 -31.75 -14.06 -30.79
C ARG A 625 -30.72 -13.28 -29.96
N ILE A 626 -29.45 -13.33 -30.32
CA ILE A 626 -28.38 -12.52 -29.65
C ILE A 626 -28.74 -11.04 -29.73
N ARG A 627 -29.09 -10.53 -30.92
CA ARG A 627 -29.53 -9.12 -31.07
C ARG A 627 -30.76 -8.78 -30.22
N ALA A 628 -31.73 -9.71 -30.13
CA ALA A 628 -32.92 -9.47 -29.32
C ALA A 628 -32.68 -9.46 -27.82
N LEU A 629 -31.65 -10.16 -27.34
CA LEU A 629 -31.25 -10.21 -25.93
C LEU A 629 -30.19 -9.14 -25.56
N HIS A 630 -29.51 -8.57 -26.56
CA HIS A 630 -28.52 -7.54 -26.32
C HIS A 630 -29.18 -6.28 -25.78
N GLU A 631 -28.76 -5.86 -24.63
CA GLU A 631 -29.27 -4.68 -23.93
C GLU A 631 -28.32 -3.48 -24.14
N GLN A 632 -28.88 -2.27 -24.28
CA GLN A 632 -28.05 -1.06 -24.42
C GLN A 632 -27.25 -0.72 -23.13
N ASN A 633 -27.80 -1.08 -21.97
CA ASN A 633 -27.16 -0.96 -20.68
C ASN A 633 -27.43 -2.22 -19.85
N PRO A 634 -26.56 -3.23 -19.95
CA PRO A 634 -26.71 -4.50 -19.23
C PRO A 634 -26.86 -4.35 -17.72
N MET A 635 -26.19 -3.37 -17.11
CA MET A 635 -26.26 -3.12 -15.67
C MET A 635 -27.68 -2.78 -15.20
N LEU A 636 -28.48 -2.10 -16.02
CA LEU A 636 -29.82 -1.61 -15.69
C LEU A 636 -30.94 -2.47 -16.32
N GLY A 637 -30.56 -3.54 -16.99
CA GLY A 637 -31.48 -4.39 -17.78
C GLY A 637 -32.05 -5.58 -17.04
N THR A 638 -32.23 -6.67 -17.77
CA THR A 638 -32.84 -7.93 -17.31
C THR A 638 -31.79 -8.82 -16.69
N ARG A 639 -31.47 -8.56 -15.45
CA ARG A 639 -30.55 -9.36 -14.66
C ARG A 639 -31.07 -9.55 -13.22
N GLY A 640 -30.42 -10.39 -12.45
CA GLY A 640 -30.66 -10.58 -11.01
C GLY A 640 -32.13 -10.99 -10.72
N CYS A 641 -32.74 -10.38 -9.73
CA CYS A 641 -34.13 -10.67 -9.33
C CYS A 641 -35.13 -10.49 -10.47
N ARG A 642 -34.87 -9.60 -11.44
CA ARG A 642 -35.71 -9.39 -12.61
C ARG A 642 -35.74 -10.63 -13.50
N LEU A 643 -34.55 -11.25 -13.68
CA LEU A 643 -34.44 -12.52 -14.43
C LEU A 643 -35.22 -13.63 -13.71
N GLY A 644 -35.05 -13.78 -12.39
CA GLY A 644 -35.74 -14.77 -11.58
C GLY A 644 -37.26 -14.61 -11.54
N LEU A 645 -37.78 -13.39 -11.72
CA LEU A 645 -39.20 -13.12 -11.80
C LEU A 645 -39.78 -13.37 -13.20
N LEU A 646 -39.00 -13.14 -14.25
CA LEU A 646 -39.40 -13.36 -15.63
C LEU A 646 -39.28 -14.82 -16.08
N TYR A 647 -38.27 -15.51 -15.56
CA TYR A 647 -37.94 -16.91 -15.87
C TYR A 647 -37.71 -17.69 -14.56
N PRO A 648 -38.77 -17.87 -13.74
CA PRO A 648 -38.65 -18.45 -12.39
C PRO A 648 -38.03 -19.85 -12.39
N GLU A 649 -38.19 -20.62 -13.48
CA GLU A 649 -37.59 -21.93 -13.64
C GLU A 649 -36.06 -21.95 -13.54
N ILE A 650 -35.37 -20.83 -13.82
CA ILE A 650 -33.92 -20.73 -13.67
C ILE A 650 -33.55 -20.74 -12.18
N TYR A 651 -34.22 -19.91 -11.39
CA TYR A 651 -33.97 -19.85 -9.94
C TYR A 651 -34.48 -21.11 -9.24
N GLU A 652 -35.62 -21.66 -9.67
CA GLU A 652 -36.12 -22.95 -9.18
C GLU A 652 -35.05 -24.04 -9.30
N MET A 653 -34.42 -24.18 -10.49
CA MET A 653 -33.33 -25.15 -10.70
C MET A 653 -32.15 -24.91 -9.78
N GLN A 654 -31.69 -23.66 -9.60
CA GLN A 654 -30.55 -23.35 -8.74
C GLN A 654 -30.88 -23.66 -7.27
N ILE A 655 -32.03 -23.24 -6.76
CA ILE A 655 -32.46 -23.52 -5.39
C ILE A 655 -32.59 -25.02 -5.18
N ARG A 656 -33.13 -25.77 -6.15
CA ARG A 656 -33.20 -27.23 -6.13
C ARG A 656 -31.80 -27.89 -6.03
N ALA A 657 -30.86 -27.40 -6.82
CA ALA A 657 -29.46 -27.86 -6.76
C ALA A 657 -28.82 -27.61 -5.39
N ILE A 658 -29.02 -26.40 -4.82
CA ILE A 658 -28.53 -26.03 -3.49
C ILE A 658 -29.13 -26.92 -2.39
N ALA A 659 -30.47 -27.11 -2.41
CA ALA A 659 -31.17 -27.90 -1.40
C ALA A 659 -30.77 -29.37 -1.45
N ARG A 660 -30.69 -29.96 -2.67
CA ARG A 660 -30.21 -31.33 -2.86
C ARG A 660 -28.76 -31.53 -2.43
N ALA A 661 -27.89 -30.60 -2.74
CA ALA A 661 -26.49 -30.62 -2.28
C ALA A 661 -26.41 -30.57 -0.76
N ALA A 662 -27.17 -29.69 -0.10
CA ALA A 662 -27.20 -29.59 1.34
C ALA A 662 -27.67 -30.91 1.99
N ARG A 663 -28.73 -31.53 1.44
CA ARG A 663 -29.23 -32.84 1.89
C ARG A 663 -28.20 -33.94 1.67
N ALA A 664 -27.61 -34.03 0.47
CA ALA A 664 -26.63 -35.07 0.16
C ALA A 664 -25.41 -35.00 1.10
N VAL A 665 -24.91 -33.80 1.40
CA VAL A 665 -23.81 -33.59 2.34
C VAL A 665 -24.24 -33.94 3.77
N HIS A 666 -25.42 -33.53 4.20
CA HIS A 666 -25.97 -33.89 5.51
C HIS A 666 -26.07 -35.42 5.70
N GLU A 667 -26.67 -36.10 4.72
CA GLU A 667 -26.85 -37.57 4.77
C GLU A 667 -25.49 -38.32 4.77
N ARG A 668 -24.51 -37.82 4.03
CA ARG A 668 -23.18 -38.44 3.91
C ARG A 668 -22.28 -38.20 5.11
N SER A 669 -22.28 -37.00 5.65
CA SER A 669 -21.33 -36.57 6.69
C SER A 669 -21.93 -36.43 8.09
N GLY A 670 -23.26 -36.37 8.21
CA GLY A 670 -23.95 -36.03 9.45
C GLY A 670 -23.83 -34.54 9.86
N SER A 671 -23.10 -33.75 9.09
CA SER A 671 -22.96 -32.30 9.30
C SER A 671 -24.00 -31.56 8.46
N THR A 672 -24.74 -30.63 9.07
CA THR A 672 -25.71 -29.81 8.36
C THR A 672 -25.03 -28.57 7.79
N PRO A 673 -25.02 -28.37 6.45
CA PRO A 673 -24.53 -27.13 5.85
C PRO A 673 -25.33 -25.92 6.32
N LEU A 674 -24.65 -24.80 6.61
CA LEU A 674 -25.28 -23.52 6.98
C LEU A 674 -25.52 -22.70 5.72
N VAL A 675 -26.66 -22.90 5.09
CA VAL A 675 -26.99 -22.33 3.76
C VAL A 675 -27.66 -20.98 3.88
N GLU A 676 -27.15 -20.01 3.12
CA GLU A 676 -27.69 -18.66 2.99
C GLU A 676 -27.97 -18.38 1.50
N VAL A 677 -29.24 -18.36 1.09
CA VAL A 677 -29.65 -18.06 -0.30
C VAL A 677 -29.81 -16.56 -0.45
N MET A 678 -29.10 -15.98 -1.41
CA MET A 678 -29.05 -14.55 -1.65
C MET A 678 -29.62 -14.15 -3.01
N HIS A 679 -30.66 -13.32 -3.00
CA HIS A 679 -31.25 -12.76 -4.20
C HIS A 679 -30.55 -11.44 -4.59
N PRO A 680 -29.96 -11.34 -5.80
CA PRO A 680 -29.28 -10.12 -6.25
C PRO A 680 -30.26 -9.06 -6.77
N LEU A 681 -29.80 -7.81 -6.79
CA LEU A 681 -30.41 -6.66 -7.48
C LEU A 681 -31.83 -6.29 -7.04
N VAL A 682 -32.24 -6.67 -5.83
CA VAL A 682 -33.56 -6.35 -5.28
C VAL A 682 -33.69 -4.85 -5.07
N GLY A 683 -34.73 -4.25 -5.68
CA GLY A 683 -35.07 -2.83 -5.49
C GLY A 683 -36.41 -2.62 -4.77
N PHE A 684 -37.29 -3.61 -4.77
CA PHE A 684 -38.63 -3.55 -4.18
C PHE A 684 -38.87 -4.75 -3.26
N ALA A 685 -39.51 -4.54 -2.13
CA ALA A 685 -39.87 -5.60 -1.18
C ALA A 685 -40.68 -6.73 -1.81
N GLU A 686 -41.59 -6.40 -2.75
CA GLU A 686 -42.42 -7.39 -3.45
C GLU A 686 -41.58 -8.34 -4.35
N GLU A 687 -40.48 -7.88 -4.92
CA GLU A 687 -39.53 -8.73 -5.65
C GLU A 687 -38.97 -9.83 -4.72
N LEU A 688 -38.44 -9.41 -3.56
CA LEU A 688 -37.90 -10.35 -2.59
C LEU A 688 -38.99 -11.27 -2.01
N ARG A 689 -40.15 -10.74 -1.70
CA ARG A 689 -41.27 -11.53 -1.16
C ARG A 689 -41.64 -12.69 -2.11
N ARG A 690 -41.73 -12.44 -3.40
CA ARG A 690 -42.05 -13.47 -4.41
C ARG A 690 -40.94 -14.49 -4.55
N LEU A 691 -39.69 -14.02 -4.64
CA LEU A 691 -38.53 -14.89 -4.80
C LEU A 691 -38.26 -15.70 -3.53
N ARG A 692 -38.51 -15.14 -2.34
CA ARG A 692 -38.47 -15.88 -1.09
C ARG A 692 -39.58 -17.00 -1.10
N ALA A 693 -40.78 -16.69 -1.53
CA ALA A 693 -41.84 -17.71 -1.59
C ALA A 693 -41.45 -18.88 -2.50
N LEU A 694 -40.83 -18.59 -3.66
CA LEU A 694 -40.28 -19.62 -4.55
C LEU A 694 -39.18 -20.43 -3.83
N THR A 695 -38.27 -19.75 -3.11
CA THR A 695 -37.20 -20.44 -2.38
C THR A 695 -37.75 -21.38 -1.33
N GLU A 696 -38.69 -20.92 -0.53
CA GLU A 696 -39.31 -21.71 0.54
C GLU A 696 -40.11 -22.92 -0.05
N GLU A 697 -40.81 -22.74 -1.18
CA GLU A 697 -41.56 -23.80 -1.87
C GLU A 697 -40.60 -24.92 -2.32
N VAL A 698 -39.55 -24.57 -3.08
CA VAL A 698 -38.56 -25.54 -3.57
C VAL A 698 -37.79 -26.19 -2.42
N TRP A 699 -37.44 -25.43 -1.40
CA TRP A 699 -36.73 -25.95 -0.23
C TRP A 699 -37.57 -26.95 0.56
N ALA A 700 -38.88 -26.67 0.71
CA ALA A 700 -39.82 -27.59 1.37
C ALA A 700 -39.99 -28.90 0.61
N GLU A 701 -39.83 -28.91 -0.72
CA GLU A 701 -39.85 -30.11 -1.52
C GLU A 701 -38.59 -30.95 -1.39
N GLU A 702 -37.40 -30.29 -1.41
CA GLU A 702 -36.12 -30.98 -1.55
C GLU A 702 -35.39 -31.23 -0.22
N ALA A 703 -35.52 -30.33 0.77
CA ALA A 703 -34.77 -30.39 2.05
C ALA A 703 -35.59 -29.83 3.23
N PRO A 704 -36.83 -30.34 3.49
CA PRO A 704 -37.77 -29.78 4.48
C PRO A 704 -37.22 -29.76 5.90
N ASP A 705 -36.32 -30.65 6.23
CA ASP A 705 -35.76 -30.81 7.57
C ASP A 705 -34.48 -29.99 7.81
N LEU A 706 -33.96 -29.34 6.77
CA LEU A 706 -32.73 -28.56 6.86
C LEU A 706 -33.05 -27.05 6.93
N ALA A 707 -32.45 -26.38 7.92
CA ALA A 707 -32.56 -24.94 8.06
C ALA A 707 -31.74 -24.19 6.99
N HIS A 708 -32.28 -23.05 6.53
CA HIS A 708 -31.62 -22.15 5.62
C HIS A 708 -32.00 -20.70 5.95
N LEU A 709 -31.27 -19.75 5.39
CA LEU A 709 -31.60 -18.32 5.46
C LEU A 709 -31.83 -17.79 4.05
N VAL A 710 -32.76 -16.84 3.93
CA VAL A 710 -33.03 -16.13 2.69
C VAL A 710 -32.75 -14.65 2.88
N GLY A 711 -31.88 -14.08 2.07
CA GLY A 711 -31.54 -12.67 2.12
C GLY A 711 -31.34 -12.05 0.75
N THR A 712 -30.83 -10.86 0.74
CA THR A 712 -30.62 -10.10 -0.49
C THR A 712 -29.37 -9.27 -0.48
N MET A 713 -28.89 -8.92 -1.67
CA MET A 713 -27.90 -7.85 -1.82
C MET A 713 -28.56 -6.48 -1.72
N ILE A 714 -27.91 -5.57 -0.98
CA ILE A 714 -28.21 -4.15 -1.01
C ILE A 714 -27.16 -3.50 -1.92
N GLU A 715 -27.53 -3.33 -3.18
CA GLU A 715 -26.64 -2.86 -4.23
C GLU A 715 -27.28 -1.85 -5.19
N VAL A 716 -28.52 -1.48 -4.89
CA VAL A 716 -29.27 -0.43 -5.59
C VAL A 716 -29.61 0.67 -4.57
N PRO A 717 -29.38 1.97 -4.88
CA PRO A 717 -29.68 3.07 -3.93
C PRO A 717 -31.11 3.02 -3.36
N ARG A 718 -32.10 2.64 -4.17
CA ARG A 718 -33.49 2.47 -3.71
C ARG A 718 -33.61 1.39 -2.62
N ALA A 719 -32.90 0.28 -2.76
CA ALA A 719 -32.90 -0.77 -1.75
C ALA A 719 -32.34 -0.25 -0.41
N ALA A 720 -31.26 0.52 -0.45
CA ALA A 720 -30.70 1.15 0.75
C ALA A 720 -31.70 2.12 1.42
N VAL A 721 -32.38 2.94 0.62
CA VAL A 721 -33.39 3.91 1.11
C VAL A 721 -34.64 3.21 1.64
N ARG A 722 -35.02 2.04 1.13
CA ARG A 722 -36.21 1.27 1.56
C ARG A 722 -35.84 -0.08 2.18
N ALA A 723 -34.73 -0.10 2.88
CA ALA A 723 -34.27 -1.30 3.58
C ALA A 723 -35.23 -1.74 4.71
N ASP A 724 -36.03 -0.83 5.25
CA ASP A 724 -37.11 -1.11 6.17
C ASP A 724 -38.16 -2.11 5.59
N GLU A 725 -38.67 -1.84 4.39
CA GLU A 725 -39.62 -2.72 3.71
C GLU A 725 -39.01 -4.06 3.30
N ILE A 726 -37.76 -4.04 2.83
CA ILE A 726 -37.05 -5.23 2.35
C ILE A 726 -36.72 -6.16 3.54
N ALA A 727 -36.39 -5.59 4.71
CA ALA A 727 -36.04 -6.35 5.91
C ALA A 727 -37.19 -7.23 6.42
N GLU A 728 -38.46 -6.90 6.11
CA GLU A 728 -39.60 -7.75 6.45
C GLU A 728 -39.51 -9.14 5.81
N HIS A 729 -38.82 -9.24 4.68
CA HIS A 729 -38.70 -10.45 3.88
C HIS A 729 -37.28 -11.03 3.82
N ALA A 730 -36.29 -10.41 4.51
CA ALA A 730 -34.90 -10.85 4.51
C ALA A 730 -34.45 -11.33 5.88
N ASP A 731 -33.63 -12.37 5.94
CA ASP A 731 -32.94 -12.82 7.12
C ASP A 731 -31.55 -12.17 7.25
N PHE A 732 -30.99 -11.71 6.14
CA PHE A 732 -29.72 -11.01 6.09
C PHE A 732 -29.66 -10.02 4.92
N PHE A 733 -28.80 -9.02 5.05
CA PHE A 733 -28.36 -8.14 3.97
C PHE A 733 -26.88 -8.33 3.69
N SER A 734 -26.48 -8.32 2.44
CA SER A 734 -25.09 -8.22 2.00
C SER A 734 -24.92 -7.01 1.08
N PHE A 735 -24.06 -6.09 1.42
CA PHE A 735 -23.80 -4.91 0.60
C PHE A 735 -22.96 -5.30 -0.61
N GLY A 736 -23.56 -5.22 -1.81
CA GLY A 736 -22.88 -5.39 -3.10
C GLY A 736 -22.31 -4.05 -3.54
N THR A 737 -21.19 -3.65 -2.93
CA THR A 737 -20.63 -2.31 -3.11
C THR A 737 -20.05 -2.04 -4.49
N ASN A 738 -19.78 -3.06 -5.31
CA ASN A 738 -19.43 -2.84 -6.72
C ASN A 738 -20.59 -2.15 -7.46
N ASP A 739 -21.78 -2.75 -7.43
CA ASP A 739 -22.96 -2.19 -8.11
C ASP A 739 -23.51 -0.96 -7.38
N LEU A 740 -23.47 -0.94 -6.05
CA LEU A 740 -23.92 0.22 -5.28
C LEU A 740 -23.10 1.46 -5.60
N THR A 741 -21.76 1.33 -5.74
CA THR A 741 -20.87 2.42 -6.14
C THR A 741 -21.20 2.92 -7.54
N GLN A 742 -21.32 1.99 -8.51
CA GLN A 742 -21.64 2.35 -9.89
C GLN A 742 -22.97 3.09 -9.99
N THR A 743 -23.99 2.59 -9.30
CA THR A 743 -25.35 3.16 -9.36
C THR A 743 -25.47 4.47 -8.57
N ALA A 744 -24.77 4.62 -7.45
CA ALA A 744 -24.78 5.84 -6.66
C ALA A 744 -24.01 6.98 -7.34
N LEU A 745 -22.88 6.69 -7.97
CA LEU A 745 -22.07 7.69 -8.69
C LEU A 745 -22.51 7.89 -10.14
N ALA A 746 -23.37 7.02 -10.66
CA ALA A 746 -23.71 6.94 -12.08
C ALA A 746 -22.50 6.73 -12.99
N PHE A 747 -21.52 5.95 -12.50
CA PHE A 747 -20.33 5.56 -13.25
C PHE A 747 -20.48 4.11 -13.71
N SER A 748 -20.21 3.85 -15.00
CA SER A 748 -19.82 2.52 -15.43
C SER A 748 -18.36 2.34 -15.08
N ARG A 749 -17.99 1.29 -14.35
CA ARG A 749 -16.62 1.03 -13.90
C ARG A 749 -15.65 1.03 -15.07
N ASP A 750 -15.91 0.19 -16.07
CA ASP A 750 -15.02 0.01 -17.22
C ASP A 750 -14.89 1.29 -18.05
N ASP A 751 -16.00 2.02 -18.24
CA ASP A 751 -15.98 3.30 -18.95
C ASP A 751 -15.26 4.40 -18.16
N ALA A 752 -15.44 4.46 -16.84
CA ALA A 752 -14.84 5.49 -16.01
C ALA A 752 -13.31 5.33 -15.93
N GLU A 753 -12.84 4.11 -15.69
CA GLU A 753 -11.40 3.81 -15.59
C GLU A 753 -10.67 4.05 -16.90
N GLY A 754 -11.26 3.64 -18.02
CA GLY A 754 -10.66 3.81 -19.34
C GLY A 754 -10.69 5.24 -19.89
N LYS A 755 -11.50 6.16 -19.32
CA LYS A 755 -11.75 7.48 -19.94
C LYS A 755 -11.45 8.68 -19.05
N PHE A 756 -12.02 8.78 -17.86
CA PHE A 756 -11.96 10.01 -17.07
C PHE A 756 -11.50 9.87 -15.62
N LEU A 757 -11.58 8.69 -15.02
CA LEU A 757 -11.28 8.49 -13.60
C LEU A 757 -9.83 8.85 -13.26
N THR A 758 -8.88 8.42 -14.09
CA THR A 758 -7.47 8.78 -13.95
C THR A 758 -7.27 10.30 -13.97
N ARG A 759 -8.03 11.01 -14.81
CA ARG A 759 -7.98 12.47 -14.87
C ARG A 759 -8.57 13.11 -13.62
N TYR A 760 -9.68 12.56 -13.10
CA TYR A 760 -10.32 13.05 -11.87
C TYR A 760 -9.39 12.90 -10.65
N LEU A 761 -8.65 11.80 -10.57
CA LEU A 761 -7.64 11.59 -9.53
C LEU A 761 -6.44 12.55 -9.69
N LYS A 762 -5.97 12.76 -10.91
CA LYS A 762 -4.87 13.69 -11.21
C LYS A 762 -5.20 15.15 -10.91
N ASP A 763 -6.45 15.55 -11.17
CA ASP A 763 -6.93 16.94 -11.01
C ASP A 763 -7.58 17.16 -9.61
N ASP A 764 -7.43 16.22 -8.68
CA ASP A 764 -7.98 16.26 -7.30
C ASP A 764 -9.52 16.45 -7.25
N VAL A 765 -10.25 16.05 -8.30
CA VAL A 765 -11.73 15.98 -8.28
C VAL A 765 -12.19 14.86 -7.39
N LEU A 766 -11.45 13.74 -7.41
CA LEU A 766 -11.57 12.63 -6.48
C LEU A 766 -10.22 12.42 -5.78
N ARG A 767 -10.26 12.23 -4.48
CA ARG A 767 -9.05 11.94 -3.69
C ARG A 767 -8.56 10.52 -3.88
N GLN A 768 -9.50 9.57 -4.07
CA GLN A 768 -9.24 8.14 -4.14
C GLN A 768 -10.14 7.50 -5.19
N ASN A 769 -9.72 6.35 -5.72
CA ASN A 769 -10.53 5.57 -6.64
C ASN A 769 -11.71 4.93 -5.87
N PRO A 770 -12.97 5.30 -6.15
CA PRO A 770 -14.13 4.81 -5.40
C PRO A 770 -14.44 3.32 -5.66
N PHE A 771 -13.77 2.68 -6.61
CA PHE A 771 -13.85 1.24 -6.86
C PHE A 771 -12.81 0.44 -6.09
N GLU A 772 -11.78 1.10 -5.53
CA GLU A 772 -10.77 0.48 -4.66
C GLU A 772 -11.06 0.73 -3.19
N ILE A 773 -11.32 1.98 -2.84
CA ILE A 773 -11.61 2.41 -1.47
C ILE A 773 -13.03 2.97 -1.44
N LEU A 774 -13.83 2.49 -0.52
CA LEU A 774 -15.24 2.84 -0.41
C LEU A 774 -15.42 4.36 -0.23
N ASP A 775 -16.27 4.97 -1.04
CA ASP A 775 -16.75 6.33 -0.81
C ASP A 775 -17.64 6.36 0.44
N THR A 776 -17.03 6.64 1.57
CA THR A 776 -17.70 6.64 2.88
C THR A 776 -18.70 7.77 3.05
N SER A 777 -18.62 8.83 2.25
CA SER A 777 -19.50 10.01 2.31
C SER A 777 -20.78 9.82 1.50
N GLY A 778 -20.70 9.20 0.31
CA GLY A 778 -21.86 8.96 -0.55
C GLY A 778 -22.42 7.54 -0.40
N VAL A 779 -21.65 6.57 -0.88
CA VAL A 779 -22.03 5.15 -0.79
C VAL A 779 -22.15 4.69 0.66
N GLY A 780 -21.24 5.14 1.52
CA GLY A 780 -21.25 4.85 2.94
C GLY A 780 -22.49 5.39 3.66
N ASP A 781 -23.02 6.54 3.27
CA ASP A 781 -24.28 7.07 3.81
C ASP A 781 -25.48 6.22 3.41
N LEU A 782 -25.51 5.70 2.18
CA LEU A 782 -26.52 4.72 1.77
C LEU A 782 -26.42 3.44 2.60
N MET A 783 -25.23 2.93 2.84
CA MET A 783 -25.01 1.78 3.71
C MET A 783 -25.50 2.04 5.14
N ARG A 784 -25.14 3.18 5.73
CA ARG A 784 -25.60 3.59 7.07
C ARG A 784 -27.11 3.62 7.16
N LEU A 785 -27.76 4.25 6.17
CA LEU A 785 -29.21 4.33 6.11
C LEU A 785 -29.85 2.94 6.03
N ALA A 786 -29.28 2.02 5.24
CA ALA A 786 -29.77 0.65 5.12
C ALA A 786 -29.61 -0.13 6.43
N VAL A 787 -28.48 0.02 7.11
CA VAL A 787 -28.23 -0.59 8.44
C VAL A 787 -29.26 -0.11 9.48
N GLU A 788 -29.43 1.21 9.59
CA GLU A 788 -30.37 1.81 10.54
C GLU A 788 -31.82 1.35 10.29
N ARG A 789 -32.26 1.40 9.05
CA ARG A 789 -33.62 1.03 8.65
C ARG A 789 -33.86 -0.48 8.74
N GLY A 790 -32.90 -1.28 8.29
CA GLY A 790 -33.00 -2.72 8.37
C GLY A 790 -33.09 -3.20 9.81
N ARG A 791 -32.25 -2.68 10.69
CA ARG A 791 -32.26 -3.00 12.13
C ARG A 791 -33.48 -2.45 12.87
N ALA A 792 -34.04 -1.32 12.44
CA ALA A 792 -35.27 -0.80 13.00
C ALA A 792 -36.45 -1.75 12.76
N THR A 793 -36.55 -2.39 11.60
CA THR A 793 -37.58 -3.39 11.27
C THR A 793 -37.25 -4.76 11.86
N LYS A 794 -35.99 -5.23 11.72
CA LYS A 794 -35.53 -6.54 12.19
C LYS A 794 -34.23 -6.39 12.99
N PRO A 795 -34.29 -6.18 14.33
CA PRO A 795 -33.09 -5.90 15.15
C PRO A 795 -31.97 -6.94 15.04
N GLY A 796 -32.31 -8.21 14.77
CA GLY A 796 -31.36 -9.30 14.60
C GLY A 796 -30.97 -9.61 13.16
N ILE A 797 -31.24 -8.70 12.20
CA ILE A 797 -30.86 -8.92 10.81
C ILE A 797 -29.34 -8.98 10.68
N LYS A 798 -28.82 -10.03 10.03
CA LYS A 798 -27.41 -10.20 9.77
C LYS A 798 -26.98 -9.24 8.65
N LEU A 799 -25.86 -8.57 8.82
CA LEU A 799 -25.36 -7.55 7.90
C LEU A 799 -23.92 -7.85 7.50
N GLY A 800 -23.64 -7.89 6.21
CA GLY A 800 -22.31 -8.09 5.69
C GLY A 800 -22.02 -7.29 4.43
N ILE A 801 -20.79 -7.36 3.95
CA ILE A 801 -20.35 -6.78 2.70
C ILE A 801 -19.64 -7.85 1.87
N CYS A 802 -19.85 -7.87 0.56
CA CYS A 802 -19.23 -8.84 -0.33
C CYS A 802 -18.62 -8.22 -1.61
N GLY A 803 -18.70 -6.91 -1.78
CA GLY A 803 -17.98 -6.21 -2.84
C GLY A 803 -16.46 -6.17 -2.61
N GLU A 804 -15.70 -5.68 -3.59
CA GLU A 804 -14.23 -5.59 -3.55
C GLU A 804 -13.71 -4.86 -2.30
N HIS A 805 -14.47 -3.88 -1.79
CA HIS A 805 -14.18 -3.12 -0.58
C HIS A 805 -14.11 -3.97 0.71
N GLY A 806 -14.72 -5.17 0.70
CA GLY A 806 -14.65 -6.09 1.84
C GLY A 806 -13.25 -6.62 2.16
N GLY A 807 -12.30 -6.44 1.26
CA GLY A 807 -10.88 -6.79 1.44
C GLY A 807 -9.94 -5.59 1.57
N GLU A 808 -10.46 -4.35 1.69
CA GLU A 808 -9.65 -3.14 1.75
C GLU A 808 -9.67 -2.55 3.18
N PRO A 809 -8.51 -2.25 3.80
CA PRO A 809 -8.41 -1.91 5.22
C PRO A 809 -9.26 -0.71 5.68
N HIS A 810 -9.29 0.39 4.92
CA HIS A 810 -10.08 1.57 5.29
C HIS A 810 -11.58 1.31 5.19
N SER A 811 -11.99 0.55 4.17
CA SER A 811 -13.37 0.12 3.98
C SER A 811 -13.82 -0.85 5.08
N ILE A 812 -12.92 -1.76 5.52
CA ILE A 812 -13.16 -2.66 6.66
C ILE A 812 -13.34 -1.85 7.95
N ALA A 813 -12.48 -0.86 8.18
CA ALA A 813 -12.61 0.03 9.34
C ALA A 813 -13.96 0.78 9.33
N PHE A 814 -14.41 1.23 8.17
CA PHE A 814 -15.75 1.83 8.05
C PHE A 814 -16.87 0.83 8.34
N CYS A 815 -16.78 -0.41 7.85
CA CYS A 815 -17.73 -1.49 8.16
C CYS A 815 -17.81 -1.79 9.67
N GLU A 816 -16.68 -1.71 10.38
CA GLU A 816 -16.65 -1.81 11.85
C GLU A 816 -17.48 -0.69 12.49
N THR A 817 -17.35 0.56 12.04
CA THR A 817 -18.12 1.70 12.58
C THR A 817 -19.62 1.57 12.33
N LEU A 818 -20.04 0.96 11.22
CA LEU A 818 -21.44 0.64 10.92
C LEU A 818 -21.96 -0.53 11.74
N GLY A 819 -21.10 -1.26 12.42
CA GLY A 819 -21.46 -2.43 13.20
C GLY A 819 -21.91 -3.62 12.32
N LEU A 820 -21.37 -3.79 11.13
CA LEU A 820 -21.63 -4.99 10.32
C LEU A 820 -21.22 -6.26 11.08
N ASP A 821 -21.76 -7.40 10.69
CA ASP A 821 -21.45 -8.68 11.31
C ASP A 821 -20.23 -9.34 10.65
N TYR A 822 -20.04 -9.15 9.34
CA TYR A 822 -18.91 -9.71 8.61
C TYR A 822 -18.52 -8.86 7.39
N VAL A 823 -17.27 -9.06 6.98
CA VAL A 823 -16.75 -8.64 5.67
C VAL A 823 -16.40 -9.88 4.84
N SER A 824 -16.44 -9.78 3.51
CA SER A 824 -16.12 -10.89 2.62
C SER A 824 -15.24 -10.40 1.48
N CYS A 825 -14.17 -11.13 1.18
CA CYS A 825 -13.15 -10.76 0.21
C CYS A 825 -12.64 -12.01 -0.55
N SER A 826 -11.76 -11.82 -1.55
CA SER A 826 -11.11 -12.95 -2.21
C SER A 826 -10.30 -13.78 -1.21
N PRO A 827 -10.10 -15.10 -1.44
CA PRO A 827 -9.40 -15.98 -0.50
C PRO A 827 -8.04 -15.44 -0.06
N PHE A 828 -7.24 -14.92 -1.00
CA PHE A 828 -5.91 -14.38 -0.69
C PHE A 828 -5.93 -13.11 0.17
N ARG A 829 -7.04 -12.38 0.21
CA ARG A 829 -7.21 -11.21 1.08
C ARG A 829 -7.73 -11.52 2.48
N VAL A 830 -8.09 -12.78 2.77
CA VAL A 830 -8.59 -13.17 4.09
C VAL A 830 -7.59 -12.85 5.20
N PRO A 831 -6.28 -13.17 5.11
CA PRO A 831 -5.32 -12.81 6.15
C PRO A 831 -5.22 -11.30 6.40
N LEU A 832 -5.17 -10.50 5.32
CA LEU A 832 -5.18 -9.05 5.38
C LEU A 832 -6.45 -8.53 6.08
N ALA A 833 -7.62 -9.05 5.68
CA ALA A 833 -8.90 -8.64 6.26
C ALA A 833 -9.02 -9.00 7.74
N ARG A 834 -8.48 -10.13 8.19
CA ARG A 834 -8.40 -10.53 9.62
C ARG A 834 -7.61 -9.51 10.43
N LEU A 835 -6.44 -9.10 9.94
CA LEU A 835 -5.62 -8.09 10.59
C LEU A 835 -6.29 -6.71 10.60
N ALA A 836 -6.82 -6.26 9.46
CA ALA A 836 -7.51 -4.98 9.33
C ALA A 836 -8.75 -4.88 10.23
N ALA A 837 -9.54 -5.96 10.33
CA ALA A 837 -10.68 -6.05 11.23
C ALA A 837 -10.27 -5.94 12.72
N ALA A 838 -9.14 -6.55 13.09
CA ALA A 838 -8.60 -6.43 14.45
C ALA A 838 -8.14 -5.00 14.75
N GLN A 839 -7.43 -4.38 13.83
CA GLN A 839 -6.99 -2.99 13.99
C GLN A 839 -8.17 -2.03 14.10
N ALA A 840 -9.22 -2.23 13.30
CA ALA A 840 -10.44 -1.45 13.37
C ALA A 840 -11.13 -1.57 14.74
N ALA A 841 -11.26 -2.78 15.26
CA ALA A 841 -11.85 -3.05 16.57
C ALA A 841 -11.03 -2.42 17.71
N LEU A 842 -9.70 -2.51 17.67
CA LEU A 842 -8.80 -1.91 18.65
C LEU A 842 -8.88 -0.38 18.64
N THR A 843 -8.96 0.23 17.45
CA THR A 843 -9.12 1.68 17.30
C THR A 843 -10.45 2.15 17.85
N ALA A 844 -11.54 1.45 17.55
CA ALA A 844 -12.87 1.77 18.09
C ALA A 844 -12.93 1.64 19.62
N ALA A 845 -12.29 0.60 20.18
CA ALA A 845 -12.21 0.41 21.62
C ALA A 845 -11.38 1.50 22.31
N GLY A 846 -10.26 1.92 21.71
CA GLY A 846 -9.42 3.02 22.20
C GLY A 846 -10.16 4.36 22.20
N ALA A 847 -10.88 4.67 21.12
CA ALA A 847 -11.71 5.87 21.03
C ALA A 847 -12.84 5.86 22.07
N ALA A 848 -13.51 4.73 22.29
CA ALA A 848 -14.55 4.57 23.30
C ALA A 848 -14.01 4.73 24.72
N ALA A 849 -12.81 4.19 25.00
CA ALA A 849 -12.15 4.35 26.30
C ALA A 849 -11.76 5.80 26.58
N TYR A 850 -11.29 6.55 25.57
CA TYR A 850 -10.98 7.97 25.70
C TYR A 850 -12.21 8.82 26.04
N VAL A 851 -13.33 8.60 25.35
CA VAL A 851 -14.61 9.29 25.63
C VAL A 851 -15.14 8.92 27.02
N ALA A 852 -15.02 7.67 27.45
CA ALA A 852 -15.44 7.23 28.77
C ALA A 852 -14.57 7.79 29.91
N ALA A 853 -13.30 8.13 29.63
CA ALA A 853 -12.38 8.78 30.58
C ALA A 853 -12.60 10.30 30.74
N GLY A 854 -13.58 10.89 30.00
CA GLY A 854 -13.94 12.31 30.11
C GLY A 854 -13.01 13.25 29.33
N GLY A 855 -12.40 12.76 28.23
CA GLY A 855 -11.59 13.56 27.31
C GLY A 855 -12.42 14.58 26.52
#